data_640ff68deb3e4dbe9b9248dae29be87d
#
_entry.id   640ff68deb3e4dbe9b9248dae29be87d
#
_cell.length_a   1.000
_cell.length_b   1.000
_cell.length_c   1.000
_cell.angle_alpha   90.00
_cell.angle_beta   90.00
_cell.angle_gamma   90.00
#
_symmetry.space_group_name_H-M   'P 1'
#
loop_
_entity.id
_entity.type
_entity.pdbx_description
1 polymer ?
#
loop_
_entity_poly.entity_id
_entity_poly.type
_entity_poly.pdbx_seq_one_letter_code
_entity_poly.pdbx_strand_id
1 'polypeptide(L)'
;MDHSVHNKLVSFIWSIADDCLRDVYVRGKYRDVILPMVVLRRLDTLLEPSKEAVLEEVRFQQEEMNAVELDDEPLKAASGYVFYNISKWTLKTLHAAATNNQQILLQNFNEYLNGFSDNVKEIVGRFNLKSQIRHMAEKQVLLDVVEKFISPNINLTPQECEDASGNKLPALTNLGMGYVFEELIRKFNEENNEEAGEHFTPREVIELMTHLVFDPLKDQLPLTMTIYDPACGSGGMLTESQNFIEEKYPAVGASRDIHLYGKEINDETYAICKSDMMIKGNDPANIKIGSTLSTDEFSNMRFDFMLSNPPYGKSWASEQKNIKEGTEVIDPRFKVQLADYWGKVDAKGSDATPRSSDGQLLFLMEMVSKMKAPVNGTIGSRIASVHNGSSLFTGDAGGGESNIRRYLIENDMLEAIVQLPNNLFYNTGITTYIWLLNNNKPEHRQGKVQLIDASQLFRKLRKNLGNKNCEFAPEHIAEIMQTYLEFNEVERQLDANGDAIGLASKIFNNEDFGYFKVTVERPDRRKAQFSAERIEPLRFDKSLSEAMEYCYNEYQEKVYQAGFLAEHGKSITDWCEKNDISLNNKAKEKLLDTAFWVSARKLLDAAQTLMQVVGEAEFTDFNLFKDKVDAALKASSLKLSAPEKNAIINAVSWYDETAEKVVKKVVKLSADKLAELLELYSCEEADLPDFGYYPQGKKGEFVTYESSSDLRDTESVPLKQSIYQYFLDEVKPHVAEAWLNMESVKIGCEISFNKYFYRHKPLRKLEAVAQEIIDLEKQA
;
A
#
# COMPACT_ATOMS: atom_id res chain seq x y z
N MET A 1 13.66 -30.24 -2.19
CA MET A 1 13.91 -30.50 -0.76
C MET A 1 12.90 -31.52 -0.25
N ASP A 2 13.30 -32.53 0.54
CA ASP A 2 12.33 -33.48 1.09
C ASP A 2 11.60 -32.86 2.29
N HIS A 3 10.42 -32.33 2.05
CA HIS A 3 9.58 -31.70 3.06
C HIS A 3 9.02 -32.71 4.11
N SER A 4 9.17 -34.01 3.91
CA SER A 4 8.61 -35.02 4.80
C SER A 4 9.27 -34.99 6.18
N VAL A 5 10.55 -34.73 6.26
CA VAL A 5 11.32 -34.61 7.51
C VAL A 5 10.91 -33.37 8.28
N HIS A 6 10.83 -32.22 7.60
CA HIS A 6 10.44 -30.96 8.21
C HIS A 6 9.00 -31.02 8.74
N ASN A 7 8.08 -31.62 8.00
CA ASN A 7 6.68 -31.78 8.43
C ASN A 7 6.55 -32.71 9.67
N LYS A 8 7.39 -33.74 9.78
CA LYS A 8 7.43 -34.57 11.01
C LYS A 8 7.91 -33.76 12.19
N LEU A 9 8.96 -32.97 12.03
CA LEU A 9 9.50 -32.09 13.06
C LEU A 9 8.46 -31.06 13.52
N VAL A 10 7.80 -30.36 12.57
CA VAL A 10 6.73 -29.41 12.85
C VAL A 10 5.57 -30.10 13.59
N SER A 11 5.17 -31.30 13.18
CA SER A 11 4.11 -32.06 13.83
C SER A 11 4.48 -32.47 15.25
N PHE A 12 5.73 -32.84 15.49
CA PHE A 12 6.20 -33.15 16.86
C PHE A 12 6.21 -31.90 17.75
N ILE A 13 6.78 -30.77 17.24
CA ILE A 13 6.79 -29.50 17.99
C ILE A 13 5.36 -29.05 18.31
N TRP A 14 4.42 -29.25 17.38
CA TRP A 14 3.02 -28.96 17.61
C TRP A 14 2.41 -29.87 18.71
N SER A 15 2.79 -31.14 18.76
CA SER A 15 2.31 -32.04 19.80
C SER A 15 2.74 -31.61 21.21
N ILE A 16 3.86 -30.89 21.35
CA ILE A 16 4.31 -30.34 22.64
C ILE A 16 3.25 -29.37 23.20
N ALA A 17 2.65 -28.55 22.32
CA ALA A 17 1.60 -27.62 22.72
C ALA A 17 0.36 -28.37 23.27
N ASP A 18 -0.07 -29.41 22.56
CA ASP A 18 -1.23 -30.22 22.99
C ASP A 18 -0.93 -31.07 24.23
N ASP A 19 0.27 -31.60 24.37
CA ASP A 19 0.67 -32.46 25.47
C ASP A 19 0.93 -31.67 26.76
N CYS A 20 1.60 -30.51 26.68
CA CYS A 20 2.10 -29.80 27.87
C CYS A 20 1.32 -28.50 28.17
N LEU A 21 0.71 -27.83 27.19
CA LEU A 21 0.17 -26.48 27.36
C LEU A 21 -1.37 -26.44 27.41
N ARG A 22 -2.04 -27.52 27.04
CA ARG A 22 -3.51 -27.58 26.85
C ARG A 22 -4.32 -27.06 28.01
N ASP A 23 -3.92 -27.41 29.22
CA ASP A 23 -4.67 -27.08 30.48
C ASP A 23 -4.13 -25.79 31.15
N VAL A 24 -3.06 -25.19 30.60
CA VAL A 24 -2.36 -24.03 31.15
C VAL A 24 -2.57 -22.80 30.33
N TYR A 25 -2.66 -22.93 29.01
CA TYR A 25 -2.84 -21.85 28.07
C TYR A 25 -4.09 -22.07 27.19
N VAL A 26 -4.73 -20.98 26.80
CA VAL A 26 -5.69 -21.03 25.70
C VAL A 26 -4.93 -21.27 24.38
N ARG A 27 -5.52 -22.00 23.43
CA ARG A 27 -4.84 -22.40 22.18
C ARG A 27 -4.14 -21.24 21.47
N GLY A 28 -4.76 -20.07 21.40
CA GLY A 28 -4.19 -18.88 20.79
C GLY A 28 -2.90 -18.37 21.44
N LYS A 29 -2.57 -18.84 22.66
CA LYS A 29 -1.37 -18.45 23.39
C LYS A 29 -0.24 -19.49 23.33
N TYR A 30 -0.42 -20.61 22.66
CA TYR A 30 0.62 -21.63 22.53
C TYR A 30 1.86 -21.08 21.81
N ARG A 31 1.67 -20.18 20.85
CA ARG A 31 2.76 -19.55 20.10
C ARG A 31 3.72 -18.79 21.02
N ASP A 32 3.20 -18.13 22.07
CA ASP A 32 3.99 -17.32 23.00
C ASP A 32 5.01 -18.17 23.80
N VAL A 33 4.86 -19.49 23.80
CA VAL A 33 5.77 -20.46 24.42
C VAL A 33 6.56 -21.24 23.38
N ILE A 34 5.89 -21.79 22.38
CA ILE A 34 6.51 -22.73 21.43
C ILE A 34 7.56 -22.04 20.56
N LEU A 35 7.24 -20.89 19.96
CA LEU A 35 8.17 -20.19 19.08
C LEU A 35 9.47 -19.79 19.80
N PRO A 36 9.43 -19.07 20.95
CA PRO A 36 10.66 -18.73 21.67
C PRO A 36 11.42 -19.95 22.19
N MET A 37 10.74 -21.04 22.57
CA MET A 37 11.41 -22.26 23.00
C MET A 37 12.12 -22.98 21.84
N VAL A 38 11.57 -22.95 20.63
CA VAL A 38 12.24 -23.47 19.42
C VAL A 38 13.50 -22.65 19.12
N VAL A 39 13.41 -21.31 19.17
CA VAL A 39 14.59 -20.43 19.01
C VAL A 39 15.63 -20.74 20.07
N LEU A 40 15.22 -20.75 21.35
CA LEU A 40 16.13 -21.00 22.49
C LEU A 40 16.82 -22.37 22.33
N ARG A 41 16.07 -23.43 22.00
CA ARG A 41 16.65 -24.75 21.77
C ARG A 41 17.64 -24.78 20.63
N ARG A 42 17.36 -24.08 19.52
CA ARG A 42 18.29 -23.96 18.40
C ARG A 42 19.60 -23.28 18.83
N LEU A 43 19.52 -22.13 19.51
CA LEU A 43 20.70 -21.43 20.03
C LEU A 43 21.49 -22.27 21.01
N ASP A 44 20.80 -22.99 21.93
CA ASP A 44 21.42 -23.90 22.90
C ASP A 44 22.21 -25.01 22.22
N THR A 45 21.64 -25.66 21.18
CA THR A 45 22.33 -26.74 20.45
C THR A 45 23.56 -26.25 19.68
N LEU A 46 23.55 -25.03 19.17
CA LEU A 46 24.71 -24.43 18.49
C LEU A 46 25.85 -24.15 19.45
N LEU A 47 25.55 -23.73 20.69
CA LEU A 47 26.54 -23.39 21.70
C LEU A 47 27.03 -24.62 22.51
N GLU A 48 26.32 -25.78 22.50
CA GLU A 48 26.74 -26.96 23.25
C GLU A 48 28.20 -27.38 22.98
N PRO A 49 28.73 -27.43 21.72
CA PRO A 49 30.08 -27.86 21.45
C PRO A 49 31.17 -26.88 21.96
N SER A 50 30.87 -25.59 22.02
CA SER A 50 31.83 -24.55 22.44
C SER A 50 31.63 -24.08 23.89
N LYS A 51 30.75 -24.71 24.63
CA LYS A 51 30.38 -24.28 25.99
C LYS A 51 31.56 -24.18 26.93
N GLU A 52 32.41 -25.19 26.96
CA GLU A 52 33.61 -25.18 27.84
C GLU A 52 34.61 -24.09 27.44
N ALA A 53 34.82 -23.89 26.12
CA ALA A 53 35.72 -22.85 25.64
C ALA A 53 35.25 -21.44 26.07
N VAL A 54 33.93 -21.17 26.02
CA VAL A 54 33.35 -19.91 26.52
C VAL A 54 33.57 -19.75 28.05
N LEU A 55 33.37 -20.83 28.82
CA LEU A 55 33.54 -20.80 30.26
C LEU A 55 35.04 -20.65 30.66
N GLU A 56 35.94 -21.20 29.87
CA GLU A 56 37.41 -20.99 30.05
C GLU A 56 37.77 -19.54 29.76
N GLU A 57 37.25 -18.95 28.71
CA GLU A 57 37.47 -17.54 28.38
C GLU A 57 36.92 -16.61 29.49
N VAL A 58 35.72 -16.90 30.04
CA VAL A 58 35.19 -16.16 31.19
C VAL A 58 36.15 -16.23 32.38
N ARG A 59 36.66 -17.43 32.72
CA ARG A 59 37.61 -17.60 33.81
C ARG A 59 38.92 -16.82 33.56
N PHE A 60 39.46 -16.90 32.35
CA PHE A 60 40.66 -16.18 31.95
C PHE A 60 40.50 -14.67 32.13
N GLN A 61 39.39 -14.10 31.61
CA GLN A 61 39.15 -12.66 31.76
C GLN A 61 38.97 -12.23 33.25
N GLN A 62 38.28 -13.02 34.06
CA GLN A 62 38.01 -12.70 35.46
C GLN A 62 39.21 -12.95 36.38
N GLU A 63 39.92 -14.08 36.24
CA GLU A 63 40.96 -14.50 37.17
C GLU A 63 42.36 -14.03 36.75
N GLU A 64 42.67 -14.04 35.43
CA GLU A 64 44.01 -13.65 34.97
C GLU A 64 44.08 -12.20 34.52
N MET A 65 43.04 -11.68 33.86
CA MET A 65 42.99 -10.27 33.43
C MET A 65 42.39 -9.35 34.50
N ASN A 66 41.78 -9.87 35.57
CA ASN A 66 41.03 -9.11 36.58
C ASN A 66 39.96 -8.17 35.96
N ALA A 67 39.31 -8.62 34.87
CA ALA A 67 38.31 -7.82 34.20
C ALA A 67 37.09 -7.65 35.09
N VAL A 68 36.62 -6.40 35.26
CA VAL A 68 35.37 -6.06 35.97
C VAL A 68 34.17 -6.30 35.05
N GLU A 69 34.34 -6.00 33.77
CA GLU A 69 33.39 -6.26 32.72
C GLU A 69 34.02 -7.22 31.68
N LEU A 70 33.27 -8.17 31.21
CA LEU A 70 33.72 -9.14 30.22
C LEU A 70 33.77 -8.51 28.82
N ASP A 71 34.82 -8.77 28.07
CA ASP A 71 34.93 -8.37 26.68
C ASP A 71 34.15 -9.35 25.78
N ASP A 72 33.26 -8.82 24.98
CA ASP A 72 32.37 -9.56 24.09
C ASP A 72 33.12 -10.31 22.94
N GLU A 73 34.14 -9.68 22.35
CA GLU A 73 34.78 -10.20 21.14
C GLU A 73 35.54 -11.52 21.38
N PRO A 74 36.32 -11.69 22.46
CA PRO A 74 36.92 -12.99 22.81
C PRO A 74 35.88 -14.07 23.11
N LEU A 75 34.74 -13.70 23.74
CA LEU A 75 33.64 -14.63 24.04
C LEU A 75 32.93 -15.08 22.78
N LYS A 76 32.70 -14.19 21.80
CA LYS A 76 32.18 -14.54 20.49
C LYS A 76 33.16 -15.44 19.73
N ALA A 77 34.45 -15.12 19.77
CA ALA A 77 35.48 -15.97 19.15
C ALA A 77 35.51 -17.37 19.77
N ALA A 78 35.41 -17.48 21.10
CA ALA A 78 35.38 -18.76 21.81
C ALA A 78 34.09 -19.56 21.48
N SER A 79 32.96 -18.90 21.30
CA SER A 79 31.70 -19.55 20.93
C SER A 79 31.67 -20.00 19.47
N GLY A 80 32.39 -19.31 18.58
CA GLY A 80 32.33 -19.48 17.13
C GLY A 80 31.09 -18.83 16.50
N TYR A 81 30.35 -18.00 17.24
CA TYR A 81 29.13 -17.31 16.80
C TYR A 81 29.14 -15.86 17.24
N VAL A 82 28.29 -15.03 16.64
CA VAL A 82 28.07 -13.63 17.07
C VAL A 82 27.29 -13.52 18.40
N PHE A 83 27.09 -14.63 19.08
CA PHE A 83 26.43 -14.75 20.39
C PHE A 83 27.08 -15.86 21.22
N TYR A 84 26.88 -15.78 22.53
CA TYR A 84 27.46 -16.74 23.48
C TYR A 84 26.55 -16.89 24.70
N ASN A 85 26.90 -17.82 25.62
CA ASN A 85 26.26 -17.94 26.93
C ASN A 85 27.33 -18.28 28.00
N ILE A 86 27.49 -17.38 28.98
CA ILE A 86 28.47 -17.48 30.07
C ILE A 86 27.99 -18.27 31.29
N SER A 87 26.71 -18.72 31.31
CA SER A 87 26.22 -19.57 32.39
C SER A 87 26.76 -21.00 32.27
N LYS A 88 26.79 -21.73 33.34
CA LYS A 88 27.12 -23.18 33.32
C LYS A 88 26.03 -24.06 32.75
N TRP A 89 24.84 -23.49 32.48
CA TRP A 89 23.65 -24.23 32.11
C TRP A 89 23.52 -24.40 30.59
N THR A 90 22.96 -25.56 30.22
CA THR A 90 22.32 -25.85 28.93
C THR A 90 20.91 -26.36 29.25
N LEU A 91 20.02 -26.44 28.26
CA LEU A 91 18.69 -27.03 28.49
C LEU A 91 18.76 -28.48 29.01
N LYS A 92 19.75 -29.28 28.54
CA LYS A 92 19.99 -30.65 29.02
C LYS A 92 20.45 -30.67 30.49
N THR A 93 21.38 -29.79 30.86
CA THR A 93 21.88 -29.73 32.25
C THR A 93 20.85 -29.14 33.20
N LEU A 94 20.01 -28.22 32.76
CA LEU A 94 18.85 -27.71 33.52
C LEU A 94 17.87 -28.83 33.84
N HIS A 95 17.52 -29.66 32.85
CA HIS A 95 16.65 -30.82 33.05
C HIS A 95 17.27 -31.85 33.99
N ALA A 96 18.53 -32.21 33.78
CA ALA A 96 19.24 -33.19 34.61
C ALA A 96 19.41 -32.73 36.05
N ALA A 97 19.53 -31.43 36.31
CA ALA A 97 19.62 -30.86 37.68
C ALA A 97 18.25 -30.61 38.33
N ALA A 98 17.16 -30.81 37.62
CA ALA A 98 15.83 -30.59 38.15
C ALA A 98 15.43 -31.73 39.09
N THR A 99 15.24 -31.41 40.37
CA THR A 99 14.84 -32.35 41.42
C THR A 99 13.36 -32.19 41.81
N ASN A 100 12.45 -32.18 40.85
CA ASN A 100 11.02 -31.91 41.07
C ASN A 100 10.69 -30.61 41.83
N ASN A 101 11.67 -29.70 41.94
CA ASN A 101 11.53 -28.40 42.58
C ASN A 101 11.48 -27.28 41.50
N GLN A 102 10.27 -26.85 41.22
CA GLN A 102 10.03 -25.84 40.19
C GLN A 102 10.69 -24.49 40.50
N GLN A 103 10.90 -24.14 41.78
CA GLN A 103 11.55 -22.89 42.16
C GLN A 103 13.05 -22.94 41.85
N ILE A 104 13.72 -24.06 42.11
CA ILE A 104 15.13 -24.24 41.76
C ILE A 104 15.29 -24.26 40.22
N LEU A 105 14.43 -24.96 39.52
CA LEU A 105 14.43 -24.97 38.08
C LEU A 105 14.25 -23.55 37.51
N LEU A 106 13.30 -22.77 38.02
CA LEU A 106 13.07 -21.40 37.63
C LEU A 106 14.28 -20.50 37.88
N GLN A 107 14.94 -20.65 39.02
CA GLN A 107 16.15 -19.89 39.36
C GLN A 107 17.29 -20.22 38.39
N ASN A 108 17.56 -21.52 38.16
CA ASN A 108 18.58 -21.99 37.22
C ASN A 108 18.29 -21.56 35.80
N PHE A 109 17.02 -21.58 35.39
CA PHE A 109 16.59 -21.14 34.07
C PHE A 109 16.80 -19.63 33.89
N ASN A 110 16.54 -18.83 34.91
CA ASN A 110 16.82 -17.38 34.86
C ASN A 110 18.32 -17.10 34.80
N GLU A 111 19.16 -17.87 35.53
CA GLU A 111 20.60 -17.78 35.40
C GLU A 111 21.06 -18.12 33.97
N TYR A 112 20.51 -19.15 33.38
CA TYR A 112 20.77 -19.54 32.00
C TYR A 112 20.41 -18.43 31.00
N LEU A 113 19.20 -17.85 31.11
CA LEU A 113 18.76 -16.75 30.22
C LEU A 113 19.58 -15.47 30.41
N ASN A 114 20.00 -15.17 31.65
CA ASN A 114 20.85 -14.00 31.95
C ASN A 114 22.30 -14.17 31.48
N GLY A 115 22.73 -15.42 31.29
CA GLY A 115 24.05 -15.75 30.78
C GLY A 115 24.28 -15.51 29.30
N PHE A 116 23.22 -15.29 28.51
CA PHE A 116 23.35 -14.99 27.11
C PHE A 116 23.92 -13.59 26.84
N SER A 117 24.55 -13.42 25.69
CA SER A 117 24.95 -12.12 25.14
C SER A 117 23.75 -11.19 24.95
N ASP A 118 23.96 -9.88 24.89
CA ASP A 118 22.90 -8.88 24.90
C ASP A 118 21.96 -8.96 23.70
N ASN A 119 22.46 -9.34 22.54
CA ASN A 119 21.66 -9.56 21.34
C ASN A 119 20.65 -10.72 21.54
N VAL A 120 21.01 -11.81 22.23
CA VAL A 120 20.07 -12.89 22.57
C VAL A 120 19.12 -12.47 23.67
N LYS A 121 19.59 -11.71 24.68
CA LYS A 121 18.71 -11.15 25.74
C LYS A 121 17.62 -10.26 25.17
N GLU A 122 17.94 -9.48 24.14
CA GLU A 122 16.93 -8.68 23.43
C GLU A 122 15.84 -9.57 22.81
N ILE A 123 16.23 -10.62 22.10
CA ILE A 123 15.30 -11.60 21.50
C ILE A 123 14.40 -12.25 22.58
N VAL A 124 15.01 -12.71 23.67
CA VAL A 124 14.28 -13.29 24.83
C VAL A 124 13.28 -12.29 25.41
N GLY A 125 13.68 -11.00 25.47
CA GLY A 125 12.82 -9.91 25.93
C GLY A 125 11.64 -9.65 25.00
N ARG A 126 11.87 -9.61 23.68
CA ARG A 126 10.81 -9.41 22.67
C ARG A 126 9.76 -10.51 22.67
N PHE A 127 10.18 -11.77 22.87
CA PHE A 127 9.26 -12.89 23.07
C PHE A 127 8.58 -12.90 24.45
N ASN A 128 8.95 -12.02 25.36
CA ASN A 128 8.49 -12.04 26.75
C ASN A 128 8.70 -13.42 27.43
N LEU A 129 9.74 -14.14 27.02
CA LEU A 129 9.99 -15.53 27.42
C LEU A 129 10.15 -15.70 28.93
N LYS A 130 10.79 -14.75 29.63
CA LYS A 130 10.95 -14.82 31.10
C LYS A 130 9.60 -14.88 31.83
N SER A 131 8.59 -14.16 31.35
CA SER A 131 7.23 -14.22 31.89
C SER A 131 6.60 -15.59 31.66
N GLN A 132 6.78 -16.14 30.46
CA GLN A 132 6.25 -17.48 30.11
C GLN A 132 6.91 -18.58 30.96
N ILE A 133 8.24 -18.51 31.14
CA ILE A 133 8.98 -19.46 32.01
C ILE A 133 8.45 -19.42 33.45
N ARG A 134 8.24 -18.22 33.99
CA ARG A 134 7.64 -18.07 35.35
C ARG A 134 6.25 -18.69 35.41
N HIS A 135 5.40 -18.38 34.44
CA HIS A 135 4.04 -18.90 34.40
C HIS A 135 4.01 -20.45 34.29
N MET A 136 4.86 -21.02 33.43
CA MET A 136 4.99 -22.48 33.33
C MET A 136 5.51 -23.11 34.63
N ALA A 137 6.44 -22.49 35.34
CA ALA A 137 6.92 -22.96 36.63
C ALA A 137 5.83 -22.92 37.69
N GLU A 138 5.03 -21.84 37.77
CA GLU A 138 3.89 -21.72 38.67
C GLU A 138 2.82 -22.78 38.38
N LYS A 139 2.65 -23.15 37.12
CA LYS A 139 1.70 -24.21 36.69
C LYS A 139 2.31 -25.62 36.70
N GLN A 140 3.57 -25.77 37.09
CA GLN A 140 4.30 -27.03 37.21
C GLN A 140 4.51 -27.79 35.86
N VAL A 141 4.48 -27.10 34.74
CA VAL A 141 4.66 -27.69 33.38
C VAL A 141 6.02 -27.33 32.74
N LEU A 142 6.83 -26.49 33.41
CA LEU A 142 8.11 -26.05 32.84
C LEU A 142 9.06 -27.23 32.58
N LEU A 143 9.15 -28.18 33.48
CA LEU A 143 10.04 -29.33 33.33
C LEU A 143 9.61 -30.22 32.17
N ASP A 144 8.31 -30.45 32.01
CA ASP A 144 7.74 -31.29 30.95
C ASP A 144 8.01 -30.64 29.55
N VAL A 145 7.85 -29.33 29.46
CA VAL A 145 8.16 -28.58 28.23
C VAL A 145 9.66 -28.69 27.90
N VAL A 146 10.55 -28.48 28.87
CA VAL A 146 12.00 -28.65 28.64
C VAL A 146 12.34 -30.06 28.20
N GLU A 147 11.78 -31.09 28.89
CA GLU A 147 11.99 -32.50 28.53
C GLU A 147 11.61 -32.80 27.06
N LYS A 148 10.47 -32.27 26.62
CA LYS A 148 10.02 -32.44 25.23
C LYS A 148 11.00 -31.77 24.23
N PHE A 149 11.48 -30.57 24.52
CA PHE A 149 12.41 -29.87 23.63
C PHE A 149 13.84 -30.47 23.59
N ILE A 150 14.26 -31.20 24.62
CA ILE A 150 15.54 -31.93 24.59
C ILE A 150 15.36 -33.40 24.18
N SER A 151 14.14 -33.84 23.85
CA SER A 151 13.85 -35.20 23.43
C SER A 151 14.76 -35.63 22.26
N PRO A 152 15.31 -36.87 22.31
CA PRO A 152 16.09 -37.39 21.19
C PRO A 152 15.26 -37.63 19.91
N ASN A 153 13.93 -37.54 19.99
CA ASN A 153 13.03 -37.71 18.84
C ASN A 153 12.98 -36.48 17.92
N ILE A 154 13.59 -35.34 18.31
CA ILE A 154 13.71 -34.14 17.46
C ILE A 154 15.17 -33.73 17.32
N ASN A 155 15.56 -33.43 16.07
CA ASN A 155 16.87 -32.89 15.79
C ASN A 155 16.76 -31.42 15.35
N LEU A 156 17.10 -30.52 16.27
CA LEU A 156 17.27 -29.08 15.98
C LEU A 156 18.75 -28.69 15.86
N THR A 157 19.66 -29.68 15.71
CA THR A 157 21.10 -29.44 15.59
C THR A 157 21.52 -29.39 14.12
N PRO A 158 22.63 -28.74 13.79
CA PRO A 158 23.18 -28.74 12.43
C PRO A 158 23.92 -30.06 12.08
N GLN A 159 23.87 -31.06 12.93
CA GLN A 159 24.52 -32.33 12.77
C GLN A 159 23.49 -33.46 12.80
N GLU A 160 23.83 -34.61 12.12
CA GLU A 160 23.01 -35.82 12.24
C GLU A 160 23.05 -36.33 13.69
N CYS A 161 21.92 -36.81 14.20
CA CYS A 161 21.86 -37.48 15.50
C CYS A 161 21.00 -38.75 15.38
N GLU A 162 20.93 -39.55 16.45
CA GLU A 162 20.12 -40.77 16.50
C GLU A 162 18.94 -40.52 17.45
N ASP A 163 17.75 -41.03 17.09
CA ASP A 163 16.58 -41.05 17.96
C ASP A 163 16.73 -42.10 19.07
N ALA A 164 15.76 -42.14 19.99
CA ALA A 164 15.73 -43.12 21.08
C ALA A 164 15.73 -44.60 20.61
N SER A 165 15.39 -44.84 19.36
CA SER A 165 15.34 -46.17 18.74
C SER A 165 16.59 -46.50 17.90
N GLY A 166 17.59 -45.59 17.85
CA GLY A 166 18.80 -45.74 17.05
C GLY A 166 18.62 -45.40 15.56
N ASN A 167 17.49 -44.77 15.16
CA ASN A 167 17.31 -44.32 13.79
C ASN A 167 18.02 -42.97 13.60
N LYS A 168 18.67 -42.81 12.44
CA LYS A 168 19.31 -41.52 12.10
C LYS A 168 18.28 -40.45 11.84
N LEU A 169 18.40 -39.32 12.56
CA LEU A 169 17.70 -38.08 12.29
C LEU A 169 18.63 -37.15 11.51
N PRO A 170 18.20 -36.65 10.35
CA PRO A 170 19.05 -35.78 9.54
C PRO A 170 19.34 -34.46 10.24
N ALA A 171 20.45 -33.84 9.88
CA ALA A 171 20.82 -32.50 10.31
C ALA A 171 19.74 -31.48 9.89
N LEU A 172 19.43 -30.54 10.76
CA LEU A 172 18.58 -29.40 10.42
C LEU A 172 19.45 -28.24 9.94
N THR A 173 19.44 -27.99 8.64
CA THR A 173 20.13 -26.83 8.06
C THR A 173 19.46 -25.52 8.49
N ASN A 174 20.16 -24.39 8.31
CA ASN A 174 19.56 -23.07 8.58
C ASN A 174 18.34 -22.80 7.69
N LEU A 175 18.40 -23.24 6.42
CA LEU A 175 17.26 -23.20 5.51
C LEU A 175 16.09 -24.06 6.03
N GLY A 176 16.35 -25.26 6.50
CA GLY A 176 15.35 -26.14 7.10
C GLY A 176 14.74 -25.54 8.36
N MET A 177 15.54 -24.82 9.17
CA MET A 177 15.05 -24.11 10.35
C MET A 177 14.08 -22.96 9.99
N GLY A 178 14.39 -22.19 8.95
CA GLY A 178 13.47 -21.19 8.41
C GLY A 178 12.12 -21.79 8.02
N TYR A 179 12.14 -22.92 7.31
CA TYR A 179 10.90 -23.63 6.94
C TYR A 179 10.09 -24.09 8.18
N VAL A 180 10.77 -24.61 9.21
CA VAL A 180 10.10 -25.04 10.45
C VAL A 180 9.40 -23.86 11.12
N PHE A 181 10.03 -22.68 11.17
CA PHE A 181 9.39 -21.46 11.72
C PHE A 181 8.18 -21.04 10.91
N GLU A 182 8.32 -20.95 9.59
CA GLU A 182 7.22 -20.57 8.70
C GLU A 182 5.99 -21.47 8.90
N GLU A 183 6.21 -22.80 8.93
CA GLU A 183 5.12 -23.76 9.13
C GLU A 183 4.49 -23.69 10.53
N LEU A 184 5.29 -23.46 11.57
CA LEU A 184 4.76 -23.27 12.92
C LEU A 184 3.90 -22.02 13.01
N ILE A 185 4.39 -20.89 12.50
CA ILE A 185 3.64 -19.63 12.52
C ILE A 185 2.36 -19.76 11.68
N ARG A 186 2.44 -20.39 10.51
CA ARG A 186 1.26 -20.65 9.69
C ARG A 186 0.20 -21.44 10.46
N LYS A 187 0.59 -22.51 11.15
CA LYS A 187 -0.34 -23.31 11.97
C LYS A 187 -0.93 -22.50 13.13
N PHE A 188 -0.12 -21.72 13.84
CA PHE A 188 -0.63 -20.89 14.94
C PHE A 188 -1.63 -19.83 14.45
N ASN A 189 -1.39 -19.24 13.30
CA ASN A 189 -2.29 -18.25 12.74
C ASN A 189 -3.60 -18.87 12.24
N GLU A 190 -3.56 -20.07 11.64
CA GLU A 190 -4.77 -20.84 11.26
C GLU A 190 -5.64 -21.15 12.48
N GLU A 191 -5.05 -21.55 13.62
CA GLU A 191 -5.77 -21.84 14.86
C GLU A 191 -6.40 -20.59 15.49
N ASN A 192 -5.79 -19.42 15.30
CA ASN A 192 -6.25 -18.17 15.89
C ASN A 192 -7.26 -17.42 15.02
N ASN A 193 -7.59 -17.90 13.81
CA ASN A 193 -8.31 -17.14 12.79
C ASN A 193 -7.68 -15.75 12.52
N GLU A 194 -6.39 -15.59 12.81
CA GLU A 194 -5.64 -14.40 12.43
C GLU A 194 -5.40 -14.47 10.91
N GLU A 195 -5.31 -13.32 10.27
CA GLU A 195 -4.99 -13.26 8.83
C GLU A 195 -3.57 -13.81 8.61
N ALA A 196 -3.51 -15.10 8.45
CA ALA A 196 -2.34 -15.96 8.57
C ALA A 196 -1.20 -15.69 7.59
N GLY A 197 -1.38 -14.84 6.62
CA GLY A 197 -0.45 -14.71 5.52
C GLY A 197 0.20 -13.35 5.37
N GLU A 198 -0.01 -12.43 6.30
CA GLU A 198 0.62 -11.12 6.22
C GLU A 198 2.15 -11.18 6.41
N HIS A 199 2.65 -12.31 6.90
CA HIS A 199 4.06 -12.42 7.31
C HIS A 199 4.89 -13.38 6.45
N PHE A 200 4.29 -14.11 5.49
CA PHE A 200 5.03 -15.14 4.75
C PHE A 200 4.81 -15.08 3.24
N THR A 201 5.90 -14.97 2.52
CA THR A 201 5.95 -15.11 1.06
C THR A 201 6.24 -16.56 0.69
N PRO A 202 5.45 -17.19 -0.19
CA PRO A 202 5.74 -18.54 -0.66
C PRO A 202 7.15 -18.64 -1.25
N ARG A 203 7.87 -19.74 -0.96
CA ARG A 203 9.28 -19.92 -1.35
C ARG A 203 9.48 -19.83 -2.85
N GLU A 204 8.58 -20.42 -3.63
CA GLU A 204 8.66 -20.36 -5.08
C GLU A 204 8.48 -18.91 -5.63
N VAL A 205 7.82 -18.03 -4.87
CA VAL A 205 7.74 -16.60 -5.22
C VAL A 205 9.06 -15.91 -4.88
N ILE A 206 9.66 -16.22 -3.73
CA ILE A 206 10.99 -15.72 -3.37
C ILE A 206 12.03 -16.18 -4.39
N GLU A 207 12.00 -17.46 -4.77
CA GLU A 207 12.87 -18.05 -5.79
C GLU A 207 12.73 -17.32 -7.14
N LEU A 208 11.50 -17.07 -7.60
CA LEU A 208 11.27 -16.27 -8.80
C LEU A 208 11.83 -14.85 -8.66
N MET A 209 11.61 -14.18 -7.53
CA MET A 209 12.10 -12.82 -7.29
C MET A 209 13.63 -12.77 -7.25
N THR A 210 14.30 -13.75 -6.65
CA THR A 210 15.76 -13.83 -6.64
C THR A 210 16.32 -14.03 -8.05
N HIS A 211 15.72 -14.92 -8.85
CA HIS A 211 16.06 -15.05 -10.25
C HIS A 211 15.92 -13.75 -11.04
N LEU A 212 14.78 -13.06 -10.91
CA LEU A 212 14.51 -11.79 -11.61
C LEU A 212 15.51 -10.70 -11.25
N VAL A 213 15.99 -10.69 -10.00
CA VAL A 213 16.93 -9.66 -9.51
C VAL A 213 18.38 -10.00 -9.89
N PHE A 214 18.82 -11.25 -9.72
CA PHE A 214 20.25 -11.61 -9.76
C PHE A 214 20.69 -12.23 -11.10
N ASP A 215 19.87 -13.05 -11.77
CA ASP A 215 20.28 -13.71 -13.03
C ASP A 215 20.70 -12.73 -14.14
N PRO A 216 20.05 -11.56 -14.32
CA PRO A 216 20.50 -10.57 -15.32
C PRO A 216 21.91 -10.03 -15.08
N LEU A 217 22.40 -10.13 -13.84
CA LEU A 217 23.70 -9.59 -13.39
C LEU A 217 24.72 -10.66 -13.06
N LYS A 218 24.48 -11.94 -13.38
CA LYS A 218 25.31 -13.11 -13.00
C LYS A 218 26.82 -12.87 -13.10
N ASP A 219 27.27 -12.20 -14.18
CA ASP A 219 28.68 -11.92 -14.46
C ASP A 219 29.17 -10.56 -13.91
N GLN A 220 28.26 -9.76 -13.34
CA GLN A 220 28.49 -8.40 -12.85
C GLN A 220 28.21 -8.21 -11.36
N LEU A 221 27.82 -9.29 -10.67
CA LEU A 221 27.53 -9.23 -9.23
C LEU A 221 28.78 -8.78 -8.45
N PRO A 222 28.69 -7.72 -7.63
CA PRO A 222 29.80 -7.23 -6.81
C PRO A 222 30.31 -8.28 -5.83
N LEU A 223 31.55 -8.15 -5.37
CA LEU A 223 32.08 -8.99 -4.28
C LEU A 223 31.44 -8.61 -2.96
N THR A 224 31.29 -7.32 -2.69
CA THR A 224 30.56 -6.78 -1.53
C THR A 224 29.25 -6.20 -1.99
N MET A 225 28.13 -6.61 -1.37
CA MET A 225 26.81 -6.15 -1.73
C MET A 225 25.87 -6.04 -0.52
N THR A 226 24.86 -5.20 -0.66
CA THR A 226 23.84 -4.95 0.35
C THR A 226 22.47 -5.34 -0.17
N ILE A 227 21.71 -6.07 0.65
CA ILE A 227 20.33 -6.49 0.37
C ILE A 227 19.41 -5.94 1.45
N TYR A 228 18.30 -5.31 1.07
CA TYR A 228 17.37 -4.66 2.00
C TYR A 228 15.92 -5.10 1.77
N ASP A 229 15.21 -5.36 2.88
CA ASP A 229 13.77 -5.57 2.91
C ASP A 229 13.11 -4.65 3.96
N PRO A 230 12.30 -3.66 3.54
CA PRO A 230 11.64 -2.72 4.44
C PRO A 230 10.46 -3.33 5.25
N ALA A 231 10.07 -4.58 4.95
CA ALA A 231 9.00 -5.32 5.63
C ALA A 231 9.41 -6.79 5.74
N CYS A 232 10.56 -7.04 6.42
CA CYS A 232 11.30 -8.29 6.27
C CYS A 232 10.63 -9.52 6.93
N GLY A 233 9.59 -9.32 7.76
CA GLY A 233 8.94 -10.43 8.44
C GLY A 233 9.95 -11.28 9.22
N SER A 234 9.94 -12.59 8.99
CA SER A 234 10.90 -13.53 9.56
C SER A 234 12.29 -13.53 8.89
N GLY A 235 12.50 -12.69 7.88
CA GLY A 235 13.79 -12.59 7.18
C GLY A 235 13.98 -13.56 6.00
N GLY A 236 12.93 -14.30 5.63
CA GLY A 236 13.01 -15.30 4.57
C GLY A 236 13.51 -14.77 3.22
N MET A 237 13.04 -13.58 2.82
CA MET A 237 13.48 -12.92 1.59
C MET A 237 14.98 -12.60 1.59
N LEU A 238 15.48 -12.11 2.72
CA LEU A 238 16.90 -11.75 2.89
C LEU A 238 17.79 -12.99 2.82
N THR A 239 17.45 -14.01 3.59
CA THR A 239 18.28 -15.22 3.72
C THR A 239 18.25 -16.11 2.49
N GLU A 240 17.10 -16.20 1.80
CA GLU A 240 17.03 -16.91 0.52
C GLU A 240 17.82 -16.18 -0.58
N SER A 241 17.82 -14.84 -0.58
CA SER A 241 18.66 -14.07 -1.49
C SER A 241 20.15 -14.35 -1.28
N GLN A 242 20.60 -14.40 -0.03
CA GLN A 242 22.00 -14.77 0.30
C GLN A 242 22.32 -16.19 -0.17
N ASN A 243 21.51 -17.18 0.20
CA ASN A 243 21.68 -18.57 -0.19
C ASN A 243 21.74 -18.72 -1.71
N PHE A 244 20.82 -18.07 -2.42
CA PHE A 244 20.76 -18.10 -3.88
C PHE A 244 22.06 -17.61 -4.54
N ILE A 245 22.63 -16.49 -4.04
CA ILE A 245 23.87 -15.92 -4.55
C ILE A 245 25.04 -16.85 -4.24
N GLU A 246 25.14 -17.36 -3.02
CA GLU A 246 26.23 -18.24 -2.58
C GLU A 246 26.24 -19.57 -3.34
N GLU A 247 25.07 -20.17 -3.56
CA GLU A 247 24.93 -21.46 -4.26
C GLU A 247 25.11 -21.33 -5.78
N LYS A 248 24.48 -20.30 -6.36
CA LYS A 248 24.39 -20.20 -7.82
C LYS A 248 25.50 -19.37 -8.46
N TYR A 249 25.98 -18.35 -7.75
CA TYR A 249 26.97 -17.39 -8.25
C TYR A 249 28.18 -17.25 -7.30
N PRO A 250 28.83 -18.33 -6.89
CA PRO A 250 30.01 -18.24 -6.05
C PRO A 250 31.12 -17.45 -6.76
N ALA A 251 31.81 -16.58 -6.00
CA ALA A 251 32.94 -15.84 -6.55
C ALA A 251 34.17 -16.80 -6.70
N VAL A 252 34.87 -16.73 -7.83
CA VAL A 252 36.04 -17.53 -8.07
C VAL A 252 37.21 -16.96 -7.25
N GLY A 253 37.75 -17.79 -6.33
CA GLY A 253 38.92 -17.44 -5.52
C GLY A 253 38.66 -16.45 -4.36
N ALA A 254 37.43 -16.05 -4.10
CA ALA A 254 37.08 -15.19 -2.98
C ALA A 254 35.69 -15.55 -2.44
N SER A 255 35.43 -15.26 -1.17
CA SER A 255 34.07 -15.24 -0.60
C SER A 255 33.37 -13.93 -0.96
N ARG A 256 32.07 -13.99 -1.29
CA ARG A 256 31.26 -12.76 -1.40
C ARG A 256 30.91 -12.25 0.00
N ASP A 257 30.95 -10.94 0.16
CA ASP A 257 30.60 -10.27 1.39
C ASP A 257 29.18 -9.68 1.22
N ILE A 258 28.17 -10.37 1.77
CA ILE A 258 26.76 -10.04 1.59
C ILE A 258 26.22 -9.52 2.93
N HIS A 259 25.79 -8.25 2.94
CA HIS A 259 25.22 -7.61 4.10
C HIS A 259 23.71 -7.52 3.96
N LEU A 260 22.98 -8.10 4.90
CA LEU A 260 21.52 -8.13 4.94
C LEU A 260 20.98 -7.03 5.88
N TYR A 261 19.99 -6.31 5.42
CA TYR A 261 19.33 -5.23 6.17
C TYR A 261 17.83 -5.44 6.14
N GLY A 262 17.15 -5.18 7.25
CA GLY A 262 15.71 -5.35 7.32
C GLY A 262 15.05 -4.44 8.33
N LYS A 263 13.75 -4.23 8.15
CA LYS A 263 12.90 -3.56 9.11
C LYS A 263 11.61 -4.33 9.31
N GLU A 264 11.19 -4.50 10.58
CA GLU A 264 9.99 -5.24 10.95
C GLU A 264 9.26 -4.54 12.09
N ILE A 265 7.94 -4.47 12.01
CA ILE A 265 7.12 -3.81 13.03
C ILE A 265 6.66 -4.77 14.15
N ASN A 266 6.51 -6.05 13.82
CA ASN A 266 6.04 -7.06 14.77
C ASN A 266 7.20 -7.62 15.61
N ASP A 267 7.07 -7.57 16.92
CA ASP A 267 8.12 -8.00 17.86
C ASP A 267 8.50 -9.49 17.70
N GLU A 268 7.55 -10.37 17.42
CA GLU A 268 7.82 -11.82 17.29
C GLU A 268 8.56 -12.13 16.00
N THR A 269 8.08 -11.63 14.87
CA THR A 269 8.73 -11.84 13.57
C THR A 269 10.08 -11.16 13.50
N TYR A 270 10.25 -9.98 14.12
CA TYR A 270 11.55 -9.33 14.33
C TYR A 270 12.52 -10.23 15.10
N ALA A 271 12.07 -10.80 16.23
CA ALA A 271 12.92 -11.67 17.05
C ALA A 271 13.34 -12.93 16.29
N ILE A 272 12.44 -13.52 15.47
CA ILE A 272 12.75 -14.66 14.61
C ILE A 272 13.78 -14.28 13.54
N CYS A 273 13.54 -13.17 12.83
CA CYS A 273 14.46 -12.66 11.82
C CYS A 273 15.86 -12.44 12.39
N LYS A 274 15.94 -11.76 13.53
CA LYS A 274 17.21 -11.48 14.23
C LYS A 274 17.91 -12.75 14.64
N SER A 275 17.19 -13.76 15.13
CA SER A 275 17.74 -15.07 15.48
C SER A 275 18.31 -15.79 14.26
N ASP A 276 17.60 -15.76 13.13
CA ASP A 276 18.05 -16.39 11.87
C ASP A 276 19.34 -15.71 11.34
N MET A 277 19.40 -14.38 11.40
CA MET A 277 20.61 -13.62 11.06
C MET A 277 21.82 -14.07 11.91
N MET A 278 21.62 -14.15 13.23
CA MET A 278 22.68 -14.58 14.15
C MET A 278 23.16 -16.02 13.88
N ILE A 279 22.22 -16.93 13.65
CA ILE A 279 22.53 -18.35 13.39
C ILE A 279 23.35 -18.51 12.10
N LYS A 280 23.11 -17.65 11.11
CA LYS A 280 23.81 -17.64 9.83
C LYS A 280 25.10 -16.83 9.83
N GLY A 281 25.43 -16.16 10.92
CA GLY A 281 26.62 -15.33 11.06
C GLY A 281 26.49 -13.93 10.45
N ASN A 282 25.27 -13.52 10.08
CA ASN A 282 24.97 -12.15 9.66
C ASN A 282 24.89 -11.22 10.88
N ASP A 283 25.18 -9.92 10.68
CA ASP A 283 25.07 -8.93 11.75
C ASP A 283 23.60 -8.68 12.12
N PRO A 284 23.16 -9.09 13.33
CA PRO A 284 21.78 -8.88 13.78
C PRO A 284 21.45 -7.41 14.03
N ALA A 285 22.42 -6.51 14.15
CA ALA A 285 22.22 -5.09 14.34
C ALA A 285 21.64 -4.39 13.08
N ASN A 286 21.78 -5.02 11.92
CA ASN A 286 21.22 -4.54 10.66
C ASN A 286 19.69 -4.75 10.54
N ILE A 287 19.08 -5.53 11.44
CA ILE A 287 17.63 -5.67 11.52
C ILE A 287 17.10 -4.68 12.56
N LYS A 288 16.18 -3.81 12.13
CA LYS A 288 15.59 -2.75 12.96
C LYS A 288 14.13 -3.04 13.26
N ILE A 289 13.72 -2.73 14.50
CA ILE A 289 12.32 -2.84 14.92
C ILE A 289 11.59 -1.52 14.68
N GLY A 290 10.35 -1.56 14.24
CA GLY A 290 9.45 -0.42 14.11
C GLY A 290 8.87 -0.21 12.73
N SER A 291 7.97 0.78 12.61
CA SER A 291 7.30 1.08 11.34
C SER A 291 8.28 1.75 10.35
N THR A 292 8.41 1.17 9.18
CA THR A 292 9.18 1.72 8.05
C THR A 292 8.65 3.07 7.59
N LEU A 293 7.34 3.26 7.70
CA LEU A 293 6.68 4.49 7.25
C LEU A 293 6.86 5.64 8.26
N SER A 294 6.94 5.31 9.56
CA SER A 294 7.05 6.33 10.62
C SER A 294 8.48 6.87 10.81
N THR A 295 9.50 6.03 10.59
CA THR A 295 10.90 6.38 10.86
C THR A 295 11.82 5.86 9.76
N ASP A 296 12.80 6.66 9.37
CA ASP A 296 13.85 6.29 8.42
C ASP A 296 15.18 6.05 9.12
N GLU A 297 15.39 4.83 9.60
CA GLU A 297 16.62 4.45 10.33
C GLU A 297 17.81 4.17 9.41
N PHE A 298 17.53 4.02 8.10
CA PHE A 298 18.55 3.84 7.06
C PHE A 298 18.70 5.07 6.16
N SER A 299 18.40 6.28 6.66
CA SER A 299 18.38 7.54 5.89
C SER A 299 19.64 7.80 5.07
N ASN A 300 20.81 7.45 5.62
CA ASN A 300 22.12 7.66 5.00
C ASN A 300 22.62 6.45 4.21
N MET A 301 21.82 5.37 4.12
CA MET A 301 22.21 4.15 3.43
C MET A 301 21.57 4.04 2.05
N ARG A 302 22.26 3.35 1.17
CA ARG A 302 21.79 2.97 -0.18
C ARG A 302 22.15 1.52 -0.41
N PHE A 303 21.24 0.78 -1.05
CA PHE A 303 21.35 -0.65 -1.20
C PHE A 303 21.48 -1.04 -2.68
N ASP A 304 22.20 -2.14 -2.94
CA ASP A 304 22.36 -2.69 -4.28
C ASP A 304 21.09 -3.40 -4.73
N PHE A 305 20.51 -4.19 -3.83
CA PHE A 305 19.35 -5.02 -4.09
C PHE A 305 18.31 -4.84 -3.00
N MET A 306 17.03 -4.84 -3.41
CA MET A 306 15.93 -4.76 -2.48
C MET A 306 14.82 -5.70 -2.93
N LEU A 307 14.42 -6.61 -2.05
CA LEU A 307 13.36 -7.56 -2.31
C LEU A 307 12.36 -7.49 -1.15
N SER A 308 11.08 -7.31 -1.46
CA SER A 308 10.06 -7.18 -0.41
C SER A 308 8.70 -7.68 -0.86
N ASN A 309 7.96 -8.23 0.10
CA ASN A 309 6.52 -8.43 0.00
C ASN A 309 5.84 -7.56 1.06
N PRO A 310 5.66 -6.25 0.81
CA PRO A 310 5.08 -5.33 1.78
C PRO A 310 3.60 -5.63 2.02
N PRO A 311 3.04 -5.18 3.15
CA PRO A 311 1.61 -5.32 3.40
C PRO A 311 0.80 -4.48 2.39
N TYR A 312 -0.13 -5.11 1.68
CA TYR A 312 -1.05 -4.45 0.76
C TYR A 312 -2.49 -4.50 1.28
N GLY A 313 -3.28 -3.46 0.95
CA GLY A 313 -4.63 -3.28 1.50
C GLY A 313 -4.66 -2.86 2.97
N LYS A 314 -3.52 -2.49 3.55
CA LYS A 314 -3.43 -2.00 4.94
C LYS A 314 -3.40 -0.47 4.99
N SER A 315 -4.19 0.07 5.91
CA SER A 315 -4.22 1.51 6.18
C SER A 315 -2.94 2.00 6.83
N TRP A 316 -2.40 3.13 6.35
CA TRP A 316 -1.29 3.85 6.94
C TRP A 316 -1.72 5.16 7.65
N ALA A 317 -3.01 5.26 8.00
CA ALA A 317 -3.57 6.46 8.64
C ALA A 317 -2.92 6.78 9.99
N SER A 318 -2.43 5.77 10.71
CA SER A 318 -1.68 5.93 11.98
C SER A 318 -0.33 6.62 11.79
N GLU A 319 0.33 6.41 10.65
CA GLU A 319 1.63 6.97 10.28
C GLU A 319 1.52 8.33 9.57
N GLN A 320 0.31 8.70 9.15
CA GLN A 320 0.08 9.89 8.31
C GLN A 320 0.69 11.17 8.90
N LYS A 321 0.62 11.34 10.23
CA LYS A 321 1.20 12.50 10.93
C LYS A 321 2.73 12.61 10.83
N ASN A 322 3.42 11.50 10.54
CA ASN A 322 4.86 11.47 10.34
C ASN A 322 5.24 11.80 8.90
N ILE A 323 4.30 11.60 7.97
CA ILE A 323 4.50 11.75 6.52
C ILE A 323 3.96 13.10 6.02
N LYS A 324 2.85 13.59 6.62
CA LYS A 324 2.16 14.81 6.19
C LYS A 324 1.88 15.76 7.35
N GLU A 325 1.97 17.06 7.08
CA GLU A 325 1.43 18.12 7.91
C GLU A 325 0.27 18.80 7.17
N GLY A 326 -0.96 18.54 7.62
CA GLY A 326 -2.15 18.91 6.87
C GLY A 326 -2.22 18.23 5.51
N THR A 327 -2.17 19.02 4.43
CA THR A 327 -2.15 18.50 3.04
C THR A 327 -0.74 18.41 2.46
N GLU A 328 0.26 18.97 3.14
CA GLU A 328 1.66 18.98 2.63
C GLU A 328 2.40 17.71 3.07
N VAL A 329 3.05 17.05 2.12
CA VAL A 329 3.98 15.95 2.43
C VAL A 329 5.26 16.56 3.02
N ILE A 330 5.68 16.08 4.20
CA ILE A 330 6.89 16.55 4.88
C ILE A 330 8.05 15.57 4.75
N ASP A 331 7.76 14.27 4.59
CA ASP A 331 8.77 13.24 4.43
C ASP A 331 9.33 13.22 2.99
N PRO A 332 10.64 13.43 2.80
CA PRO A 332 11.24 13.52 1.47
C PRO A 332 11.15 12.22 0.66
N ARG A 333 10.99 11.05 1.31
CA ARG A 333 10.84 9.76 0.64
C ARG A 333 9.58 9.69 -0.23
N PHE A 334 8.57 10.50 0.11
CA PHE A 334 7.24 10.49 -0.50
C PHE A 334 6.93 11.78 -1.25
N LYS A 335 7.97 12.49 -1.67
CA LYS A 335 7.92 13.60 -2.63
C LYS A 335 8.66 13.24 -3.90
N VAL A 336 8.09 13.58 -5.06
CA VAL A 336 8.70 13.33 -6.36
C VAL A 336 8.75 14.60 -7.19
N GLN A 337 9.73 14.72 -8.09
CA GLN A 337 9.83 15.84 -9.00
C GLN A 337 9.16 15.45 -10.33
N LEU A 338 8.06 16.11 -10.64
CA LEU A 338 7.30 15.91 -11.88
C LEU A 338 6.99 17.26 -12.53
N ALA A 339 7.12 17.32 -13.83
CA ALA A 339 6.70 18.49 -14.59
C ALA A 339 5.19 18.49 -14.81
N ASP A 340 4.53 19.65 -14.79
CA ASP A 340 3.16 19.77 -15.24
C ASP A 340 3.08 19.69 -16.79
N TYR A 341 1.88 19.84 -17.35
CA TYR A 341 1.67 19.82 -18.80
C TYR A 341 2.49 20.89 -19.54
N TRP A 342 2.77 22.01 -18.89
CA TRP A 342 3.54 23.13 -19.42
C TRP A 342 5.05 23.04 -19.19
N GLY A 343 5.51 21.90 -18.66
CA GLY A 343 6.92 21.66 -18.36
C GLY A 343 7.42 22.32 -17.08
N LYS A 344 6.53 22.89 -16.25
CA LYS A 344 6.91 23.53 -15.00
C LYS A 344 6.99 22.47 -13.88
N VAL A 345 8.11 22.46 -13.17
CA VAL A 345 8.33 21.60 -11.98
C VAL A 345 8.06 22.42 -10.71
N ASP A 346 7.26 21.88 -9.79
CA ASP A 346 7.06 22.51 -8.49
C ASP A 346 8.32 22.29 -7.62
N ALA A 347 8.91 23.37 -7.14
CA ALA A 347 10.09 23.31 -6.27
C ALA A 347 9.83 22.55 -4.94
N LYS A 348 8.58 22.49 -4.48
CA LYS A 348 8.19 21.73 -3.29
C LYS A 348 8.07 20.22 -3.56
N GLY A 349 8.06 19.81 -4.81
CA GLY A 349 7.78 18.45 -5.25
C GLY A 349 6.30 18.10 -5.24
N SER A 350 5.95 17.08 -6.01
CA SER A 350 4.59 16.53 -6.10
C SER A 350 4.36 15.48 -5.01
N ASP A 351 3.12 15.40 -4.53
CA ASP A 351 2.68 14.39 -3.57
C ASP A 351 2.78 12.98 -4.18
N ALA A 352 3.53 12.10 -3.54
CA ALA A 352 3.68 10.69 -3.88
C ALA A 352 3.16 9.78 -2.75
N THR A 353 2.06 10.17 -2.13
CA THR A 353 1.39 9.34 -1.11
C THR A 353 0.08 8.77 -1.64
N PRO A 354 -0.13 7.45 -1.55
CA PRO A 354 -1.38 6.83 -1.94
C PRO A 354 -2.50 7.16 -0.95
N ARG A 355 -3.73 6.78 -1.29
CA ARG A 355 -4.87 6.85 -0.37
C ARG A 355 -4.52 6.19 0.98
N SER A 356 -5.05 6.75 2.08
CA SER A 356 -4.72 6.29 3.45
C SER A 356 -5.13 4.85 3.76
N SER A 357 -6.02 4.26 2.97
CA SER A 357 -6.50 2.89 3.16
C SER A 357 -5.55 1.81 2.61
N ASP A 358 -4.53 2.18 1.80
CA ASP A 358 -3.59 1.23 1.21
C ASP A 358 -2.19 1.84 1.06
N GLY A 359 -1.28 1.41 1.93
CA GLY A 359 0.09 1.94 2.04
C GLY A 359 1.15 1.22 1.19
N GLN A 360 0.79 0.21 0.39
CA GLN A 360 1.78 -0.64 -0.30
C GLN A 360 2.79 0.14 -1.15
N LEU A 361 2.36 1.20 -1.86
CA LEU A 361 3.24 2.00 -2.70
C LEU A 361 4.21 2.90 -1.89
N LEU A 362 3.94 3.16 -0.61
CA LEU A 362 4.91 3.85 0.26
C LEU A 362 6.14 2.97 0.52
N PHE A 363 5.96 1.65 0.67
CA PHE A 363 7.09 0.72 0.78
C PHE A 363 7.91 0.66 -0.50
N LEU A 364 7.27 0.74 -1.67
CA LEU A 364 7.97 0.85 -2.94
C LEU A 364 8.79 2.14 -3.02
N MET A 365 8.21 3.27 -2.63
CA MET A 365 8.90 4.57 -2.61
C MET A 365 10.01 4.62 -1.55
N GLU A 366 9.84 3.96 -0.42
CA GLU A 366 10.95 3.76 0.55
C GLU A 366 12.14 3.09 -0.13
N MET A 367 11.94 1.96 -0.81
CA MET A 367 13.01 1.26 -1.53
C MET A 367 13.61 2.13 -2.64
N VAL A 368 12.78 2.83 -3.41
CA VAL A 368 13.25 3.76 -4.46
C VAL A 368 14.14 4.86 -3.88
N SER A 369 13.77 5.41 -2.72
CA SER A 369 14.58 6.42 -2.01
C SER A 369 15.96 5.91 -1.58
N LYS A 370 16.12 4.58 -1.48
CA LYS A 370 17.35 3.89 -1.07
C LYS A 370 18.16 3.32 -2.24
N MET A 371 17.78 3.59 -3.48
CA MET A 371 18.57 3.17 -4.64
C MET A 371 19.91 3.92 -4.68
N LYS A 372 20.98 3.22 -5.02
CA LYS A 372 22.28 3.81 -5.36
C LYS A 372 22.18 4.56 -6.70
N ALA A 373 22.72 5.74 -6.76
CA ALA A 373 22.78 6.45 -8.04
C ALA A 373 23.58 5.63 -9.07
N PRO A 374 23.10 5.48 -10.31
CA PRO A 374 23.86 4.82 -11.35
C PRO A 374 25.10 5.66 -11.70
N VAL A 375 26.27 5.11 -11.47
CA VAL A 375 27.57 5.68 -11.86
C VAL A 375 28.17 4.78 -12.92
N ASN A 376 28.88 5.35 -13.90
CA ASN A 376 29.54 4.56 -14.94
C ASN A 376 30.38 3.41 -14.35
N GLY A 377 30.09 2.19 -14.77
CA GLY A 377 30.76 0.97 -14.29
C GLY A 377 30.14 0.35 -13.03
N THR A 378 29.03 0.87 -12.49
CA THR A 378 28.27 0.24 -11.41
C THR A 378 26.96 -0.33 -11.93
N ILE A 379 26.40 -1.30 -11.21
CA ILE A 379 25.11 -1.93 -11.54
C ILE A 379 23.89 -1.06 -11.20
N GLY A 380 24.08 0.07 -10.50
CA GLY A 380 22.96 0.80 -9.90
C GLY A 380 22.28 -0.02 -8.79
N SER A 381 20.95 0.03 -8.75
CA SER A 381 20.15 -0.79 -7.84
C SER A 381 19.00 -1.50 -8.56
N ARG A 382 18.62 -2.67 -8.05
CA ARG A 382 17.47 -3.44 -8.52
C ARG A 382 16.51 -3.71 -7.38
N ILE A 383 15.21 -3.60 -7.68
CA ILE A 383 14.12 -3.85 -6.72
C ILE A 383 13.17 -4.89 -7.31
N ALA A 384 12.77 -5.87 -6.51
CA ALA A 384 11.61 -6.70 -6.76
C ALA A 384 10.62 -6.56 -5.60
N SER A 385 9.39 -6.14 -5.89
CA SER A 385 8.37 -5.91 -4.86
C SER A 385 7.03 -6.48 -5.28
N VAL A 386 6.36 -7.17 -4.34
CA VAL A 386 5.04 -7.76 -4.58
C VAL A 386 3.95 -6.76 -4.24
N HIS A 387 3.00 -6.60 -5.13
CA HIS A 387 1.86 -5.69 -4.95
C HIS A 387 0.56 -6.33 -5.42
N ASN A 388 -0.57 -5.87 -4.91
CA ASN A 388 -1.88 -6.22 -5.44
C ASN A 388 -2.22 -5.38 -6.69
N GLY A 389 -3.32 -5.73 -7.39
CA GLY A 389 -3.72 -5.06 -8.63
C GLY A 389 -4.05 -3.57 -8.48
N SER A 390 -4.42 -3.09 -7.28
CA SER A 390 -4.73 -1.66 -7.07
C SER A 390 -3.53 -0.76 -7.34
N SER A 391 -2.29 -1.25 -7.15
CA SER A 391 -1.06 -0.53 -7.44
C SER A 391 -0.94 -0.08 -8.90
N LEU A 392 -1.58 -0.80 -9.83
CA LEU A 392 -1.47 -0.59 -11.28
C LEU A 392 -2.34 0.58 -11.79
N PHE A 393 -3.52 0.78 -11.24
CA PHE A 393 -4.54 1.67 -11.82
C PHE A 393 -5.21 2.63 -10.83
N THR A 394 -5.09 2.41 -9.52
CA THR A 394 -5.75 3.30 -8.54
C THR A 394 -5.13 4.70 -8.54
N GLY A 395 -5.94 5.69 -8.24
CA GLY A 395 -5.53 7.10 -8.19
C GLY A 395 -5.66 7.81 -9.54
N ASP A 396 -6.23 9.02 -9.48
CA ASP A 396 -6.48 9.86 -10.65
C ASP A 396 -5.22 10.64 -11.06
N ALA A 397 -5.21 11.23 -12.26
CA ALA A 397 -4.13 12.09 -12.75
C ALA A 397 -3.80 13.22 -11.74
N GLY A 398 -2.53 13.30 -11.36
CA GLY A 398 -2.06 14.22 -10.30
C GLY A 398 -2.31 13.74 -8.88
N GLY A 399 -2.93 12.57 -8.67
CA GLY A 399 -3.03 11.90 -7.38
C GLY A 399 -1.77 11.12 -7.03
N GLY A 400 -1.57 10.81 -5.75
CA GLY A 400 -0.33 10.23 -5.25
C GLY A 400 0.06 8.92 -5.92
N GLU A 401 -0.86 7.98 -6.09
CA GLU A 401 -0.60 6.69 -6.76
C GLU A 401 -0.19 6.88 -8.23
N SER A 402 -0.91 7.76 -8.94
CA SER A 402 -0.59 8.11 -10.33
C SER A 402 0.76 8.80 -10.45
N ASN A 403 1.10 9.70 -9.51
CA ASN A 403 2.38 10.38 -9.45
C ASN A 403 3.55 9.41 -9.18
N ILE A 404 3.35 8.39 -8.32
CA ILE A 404 4.34 7.34 -8.09
C ILE A 404 4.62 6.57 -9.39
N ARG A 405 3.58 6.06 -10.06
CA ARG A 405 3.74 5.33 -11.34
C ARG A 405 4.42 6.19 -12.39
N ARG A 406 3.96 7.44 -12.53
CA ARG A 406 4.53 8.40 -13.45
C ARG A 406 6.01 8.63 -13.18
N TYR A 407 6.39 8.88 -11.92
CA TYR A 407 7.77 9.08 -11.52
C TYR A 407 8.67 7.89 -11.89
N LEU A 408 8.22 6.67 -11.60
CA LEU A 408 8.97 5.45 -11.90
C LEU A 408 9.17 5.23 -13.40
N ILE A 409 8.17 5.57 -14.21
CA ILE A 409 8.18 5.38 -15.66
C ILE A 409 8.94 6.51 -16.35
N GLU A 410 8.72 7.78 -16.00
CA GLU A 410 9.43 8.93 -16.60
C GLU A 410 10.93 8.91 -16.29
N ASN A 411 11.33 8.39 -15.12
CA ASN A 411 12.74 8.19 -14.79
C ASN A 411 13.30 6.84 -15.26
N ASP A 412 12.56 6.12 -16.08
CA ASP A 412 12.96 4.86 -16.71
C ASP A 412 13.39 3.78 -15.69
N MET A 413 12.77 3.76 -14.51
CA MET A 413 13.09 2.78 -13.45
C MET A 413 12.28 1.49 -13.57
N LEU A 414 11.03 1.53 -14.04
CA LEU A 414 10.20 0.35 -14.17
C LEU A 414 10.68 -0.52 -15.33
N GLU A 415 11.19 -1.72 -15.04
CA GLU A 415 11.74 -2.64 -16.04
C GLU A 415 10.73 -3.68 -16.50
N ALA A 416 10.02 -4.30 -15.55
CA ALA A 416 8.98 -5.29 -15.86
C ALA A 416 7.94 -5.40 -14.73
N ILE A 417 6.77 -5.95 -15.09
CA ILE A 417 5.76 -6.40 -14.13
C ILE A 417 5.36 -7.82 -14.49
N VAL A 418 5.42 -8.73 -13.50
CA VAL A 418 5.01 -10.12 -13.66
C VAL A 418 3.72 -10.36 -12.88
N GLN A 419 2.64 -10.72 -13.57
CA GLN A 419 1.37 -11.14 -12.95
C GLN A 419 1.49 -12.58 -12.47
N LEU A 420 1.14 -12.82 -11.21
CA LEU A 420 1.16 -14.13 -10.57
C LEU A 420 -0.21 -14.81 -10.61
N PRO A 421 -0.27 -16.14 -10.48
CA PRO A 421 -1.53 -16.87 -10.35
C PRO A 421 -2.36 -16.44 -9.13
N ASN A 422 -3.68 -16.51 -9.25
CA ASN A 422 -4.58 -16.38 -8.11
C ASN A 422 -4.33 -17.50 -7.10
N ASN A 423 -4.60 -17.24 -5.83
CA ASN A 423 -4.44 -18.23 -4.77
C ASN A 423 -3.02 -18.82 -4.63
N LEU A 424 -2.00 -18.09 -5.06
CA LEU A 424 -0.60 -18.48 -4.89
C LEU A 424 -0.10 -18.19 -3.46
N PHE A 425 -0.68 -17.21 -2.76
CA PHE A 425 -0.33 -16.82 -1.39
C PHE A 425 -1.23 -17.46 -0.35
N TYR A 426 -0.71 -17.63 0.88
CA TYR A 426 -1.42 -18.33 1.96
C TYR A 426 -2.66 -17.59 2.47
N ASN A 427 -2.65 -16.26 2.45
CA ASN A 427 -3.65 -15.40 3.09
C ASN A 427 -4.63 -14.73 2.13
N THR A 428 -4.38 -14.79 0.83
CA THR A 428 -5.20 -14.09 -0.14
C THR A 428 -5.42 -14.90 -1.42
N GLY A 429 -6.64 -14.79 -1.95
CA GLY A 429 -6.98 -15.35 -3.26
C GLY A 429 -6.84 -14.35 -4.41
N ILE A 430 -6.45 -13.09 -4.13
CA ILE A 430 -6.36 -12.04 -5.14
C ILE A 430 -5.14 -12.21 -6.05
N THR A 431 -5.23 -11.60 -7.24
CA THR A 431 -4.09 -11.48 -8.14
C THR A 431 -3.04 -10.55 -7.57
N THR A 432 -1.80 -11.00 -7.59
CA THR A 432 -0.62 -10.21 -7.18
C THR A 432 0.35 -10.06 -8.34
N TYR A 433 1.23 -9.07 -8.21
CA TYR A 433 2.17 -8.67 -9.26
C TYR A 433 3.54 -8.42 -8.66
N ILE A 434 4.60 -8.92 -9.28
CA ILE A 434 5.98 -8.54 -8.96
C ILE A 434 6.32 -7.32 -9.82
N TRP A 435 6.62 -6.20 -9.17
CA TRP A 435 7.19 -5.03 -9.80
C TRP A 435 8.71 -5.13 -9.77
N LEU A 436 9.32 -5.04 -10.94
CA LEU A 436 10.76 -5.08 -11.09
C LEU A 436 11.27 -3.70 -11.52
N LEU A 437 12.04 -3.06 -10.63
CA LEU A 437 12.65 -1.76 -10.89
C LEU A 437 14.17 -1.91 -11.07
N ASN A 438 14.72 -1.10 -11.97
CA ASN A 438 16.14 -1.03 -12.25
C ASN A 438 16.48 0.41 -12.69
N ASN A 439 17.32 1.11 -11.96
CA ASN A 439 17.73 2.47 -12.31
C ASN A 439 18.94 2.53 -13.25
N ASN A 440 19.41 1.38 -13.73
CA ASN A 440 20.49 1.27 -14.72
C ASN A 440 20.15 0.19 -15.77
N LYS A 441 19.03 0.38 -16.47
CA LYS A 441 18.57 -0.56 -17.49
C LYS A 441 19.60 -0.74 -18.62
N PRO A 442 19.78 -1.98 -19.12
CA PRO A 442 20.56 -2.21 -20.33
C PRO A 442 19.93 -1.51 -21.55
N GLU A 443 20.73 -1.12 -22.52
CA GLU A 443 20.33 -0.28 -23.67
C GLU A 443 19.07 -0.77 -24.38
N HIS A 444 18.93 -2.09 -24.60
CA HIS A 444 17.77 -2.66 -25.30
C HIS A 444 16.44 -2.56 -24.50
N ARG A 445 16.51 -2.30 -23.18
CA ARG A 445 15.35 -2.12 -22.30
C ARG A 445 15.05 -0.66 -21.97
N GLN A 446 15.95 0.27 -22.30
CA GLN A 446 15.74 1.69 -22.01
C GLN A 446 14.49 2.22 -22.72
N GLY A 447 13.71 3.02 -22.00
CA GLY A 447 12.45 3.59 -22.48
C GLY A 447 11.32 2.58 -22.64
N LYS A 448 11.48 1.33 -22.15
CA LYS A 448 10.51 0.25 -22.33
C LYS A 448 10.19 -0.46 -21.02
N VAL A 449 8.99 -1.04 -20.96
CA VAL A 449 8.52 -1.89 -19.86
C VAL A 449 7.97 -3.19 -20.42
N GLN A 450 8.40 -4.34 -19.86
CA GLN A 450 7.86 -5.65 -20.20
C GLN A 450 6.77 -6.06 -19.21
N LEU A 451 5.59 -6.38 -19.71
CA LEU A 451 4.51 -6.96 -18.93
C LEU A 451 4.44 -8.47 -19.22
N ILE A 452 4.49 -9.29 -18.18
CA ILE A 452 4.46 -10.75 -18.25
C ILE A 452 3.25 -11.26 -17.48
N ASP A 453 2.32 -11.91 -18.16
CA ASP A 453 1.19 -12.57 -17.54
C ASP A 453 1.48 -14.06 -17.35
N ALA A 454 1.88 -14.43 -16.13
CA ALA A 454 2.12 -15.81 -15.69
C ALA A 454 0.92 -16.38 -14.91
N SER A 455 -0.24 -15.73 -14.95
CA SER A 455 -1.43 -16.12 -14.16
C SER A 455 -1.92 -17.54 -14.41
N GLN A 456 -1.58 -18.10 -15.57
CA GLN A 456 -1.95 -19.46 -15.97
C GLN A 456 -0.83 -20.50 -15.86
N LEU A 457 0.35 -20.08 -15.37
CA LEU A 457 1.47 -20.97 -15.10
C LEU A 457 1.44 -21.43 -13.64
N PHE A 458 0.85 -22.58 -13.37
CA PHE A 458 0.84 -23.15 -12.01
C PHE A 458 0.51 -24.64 -12.04
N ARG A 459 0.86 -25.34 -10.98
CA ARG A 459 0.29 -26.65 -10.68
C ARG A 459 -0.57 -26.57 -9.42
N LYS A 460 -1.69 -27.30 -9.40
CA LYS A 460 -2.59 -27.35 -8.24
C LYS A 460 -1.95 -28.15 -7.11
N LEU A 461 -2.12 -27.66 -5.88
CA LEU A 461 -1.75 -28.43 -4.69
C LEU A 461 -2.75 -29.57 -4.45
N ARG A 462 -2.27 -30.68 -3.89
CA ARG A 462 -3.13 -31.81 -3.47
C ARG A 462 -4.05 -31.44 -2.31
N LYS A 463 -3.62 -30.50 -1.45
CA LYS A 463 -4.36 -29.97 -0.30
C LYS A 463 -4.09 -28.47 -0.21
N ASN A 464 -5.13 -27.71 0.01
CA ASN A 464 -5.00 -26.26 0.19
C ASN A 464 -4.27 -25.93 1.50
N LEU A 465 -3.48 -24.88 1.48
CA LEU A 465 -2.77 -24.32 2.63
C LEU A 465 -3.31 -22.90 2.87
N GLY A 466 -4.37 -22.76 3.68
CA GLY A 466 -5.15 -21.53 3.75
C GLY A 466 -5.80 -21.23 2.40
N ASN A 467 -5.63 -20.01 1.90
CA ASN A 467 -6.11 -19.62 0.56
C ASN A 467 -5.24 -20.18 -0.58
N LYS A 468 -4.01 -20.58 -0.29
CA LYS A 468 -3.08 -21.11 -1.30
C LYS A 468 -3.55 -22.48 -1.78
N ASN A 469 -3.83 -22.60 -3.09
CA ASN A 469 -4.24 -23.85 -3.74
C ASN A 469 -3.36 -24.24 -4.95
N CYS A 470 -2.37 -23.43 -5.26
CA CYS A 470 -1.44 -23.65 -6.36
C CYS A 470 -0.02 -23.22 -5.98
N GLU A 471 0.94 -23.64 -6.81
CA GLU A 471 2.35 -23.31 -6.65
C GLU A 471 3.04 -23.20 -8.01
N PHE A 472 4.17 -22.50 -8.07
CA PHE A 472 5.09 -22.62 -9.21
C PHE A 472 5.90 -23.90 -9.10
N ALA A 473 6.03 -24.60 -10.20
CA ALA A 473 7.05 -25.62 -10.38
C ALA A 473 8.33 -24.99 -10.97
N PRO A 474 9.51 -25.61 -10.84
CA PRO A 474 10.77 -25.08 -11.40
C PRO A 474 10.68 -24.77 -12.89
N GLU A 475 9.96 -25.57 -13.67
CA GLU A 475 9.73 -25.35 -15.10
C GLU A 475 8.95 -24.04 -15.38
N HIS A 476 8.01 -23.66 -14.52
CA HIS A 476 7.28 -22.40 -14.65
C HIS A 476 8.18 -21.20 -14.41
N ILE A 477 9.03 -21.28 -13.38
CA ILE A 477 10.03 -20.23 -13.08
C ILE A 477 11.00 -20.10 -14.25
N ALA A 478 11.46 -21.23 -14.81
CA ALA A 478 12.37 -21.23 -15.96
C ALA A 478 11.74 -20.57 -17.20
N GLU A 479 10.46 -20.83 -17.47
CA GLU A 479 9.73 -20.23 -18.61
C GLU A 479 9.56 -18.71 -18.43
N ILE A 480 9.19 -18.26 -17.22
CA ILE A 480 9.10 -16.82 -16.91
C ILE A 480 10.47 -16.16 -17.09
N MET A 481 11.52 -16.79 -16.55
CA MET A 481 12.88 -16.26 -16.63
C MET A 481 13.42 -16.22 -18.05
N GLN A 482 13.17 -17.26 -18.86
CA GLN A 482 13.55 -17.26 -20.27
C GLN A 482 12.89 -16.07 -20.99
N THR A 483 11.58 -15.92 -20.87
CA THR A 483 10.83 -14.82 -21.51
C THR A 483 11.32 -13.44 -21.05
N TYR A 484 11.62 -13.31 -19.76
CA TYR A 484 12.15 -12.07 -19.20
C TYR A 484 13.56 -11.76 -19.72
N LEU A 485 14.49 -12.71 -19.68
CA LEU A 485 15.89 -12.51 -20.08
C LEU A 485 16.04 -12.27 -21.58
N GLU A 486 15.28 -13.00 -22.41
CA GLU A 486 15.28 -12.85 -23.87
C GLU A 486 14.54 -11.57 -24.32
N PHE A 487 13.81 -10.92 -23.41
CA PHE A 487 13.01 -9.72 -23.69
C PHE A 487 12.05 -9.93 -24.87
N ASN A 488 11.32 -11.05 -24.85
CA ASN A 488 10.46 -11.48 -25.94
C ASN A 488 8.98 -11.16 -25.69
N GLU A 489 8.25 -10.86 -26.77
CA GLU A 489 6.78 -10.88 -26.78
C GLU A 489 6.29 -12.31 -26.99
N VAL A 490 5.30 -12.71 -26.20
CA VAL A 490 4.65 -14.01 -26.29
C VAL A 490 3.14 -13.82 -26.35
N GLU A 491 2.53 -14.26 -27.45
CA GLU A 491 1.09 -14.18 -27.62
C GLU A 491 0.36 -15.17 -26.71
N ARG A 492 -0.77 -14.72 -26.16
CA ARG A 492 -1.65 -15.52 -25.31
C ARG A 492 -2.16 -16.73 -26.09
N GLN A 493 -1.88 -17.93 -25.59
CA GLN A 493 -2.45 -19.15 -26.08
C GLN A 493 -3.80 -19.46 -25.44
N LEU A 494 -4.68 -20.11 -26.19
CA LEU A 494 -5.98 -20.56 -25.73
C LEU A 494 -6.09 -22.07 -25.91
N ASP A 495 -6.73 -22.76 -24.97
CA ASP A 495 -7.07 -24.17 -25.11
C ASP A 495 -8.26 -24.41 -26.05
N ALA A 496 -8.67 -25.66 -26.22
CA ALA A 496 -9.80 -26.05 -27.07
C ALA A 496 -11.15 -25.44 -26.63
N ASN A 497 -11.25 -25.01 -25.37
CA ASN A 497 -12.45 -24.37 -24.80
C ASN A 497 -12.40 -22.83 -24.89
N GLY A 498 -11.30 -22.27 -25.41
CA GLY A 498 -11.04 -20.83 -25.46
C GLY A 498 -10.58 -20.24 -24.13
N ASP A 499 -10.13 -21.07 -23.18
CA ASP A 499 -9.55 -20.60 -21.93
C ASP A 499 -8.06 -20.29 -22.11
N ALA A 500 -7.60 -19.23 -21.44
CA ALA A 500 -6.20 -18.81 -21.49
C ALA A 500 -5.29 -19.86 -20.82
N ILE A 501 -4.20 -20.22 -21.51
CA ILE A 501 -3.18 -21.14 -21.00
C ILE A 501 -1.78 -20.56 -21.17
N GLY A 502 -0.84 -21.09 -20.39
CA GLY A 502 0.58 -20.73 -20.50
C GLY A 502 0.85 -19.26 -20.15
N LEU A 503 2.00 -18.80 -20.60
CA LEU A 503 2.49 -17.45 -20.38
C LEU A 503 2.13 -16.52 -21.55
N ALA A 504 1.99 -15.22 -21.28
CA ALA A 504 1.97 -14.18 -22.31
C ALA A 504 2.89 -13.02 -21.91
N SER A 505 3.47 -12.33 -22.89
CA SER A 505 4.36 -11.19 -22.65
C SER A 505 4.19 -10.13 -23.72
N LYS A 506 4.19 -8.87 -23.31
CA LYS A 506 4.15 -7.70 -24.20
C LYS A 506 5.14 -6.64 -23.76
N ILE A 507 5.68 -5.90 -24.71
CA ILE A 507 6.63 -4.82 -24.50
C ILE A 507 5.98 -3.49 -24.88
N PHE A 508 6.05 -2.53 -23.99
CA PHE A 508 5.47 -1.20 -24.14
C PHE A 508 6.56 -0.13 -24.02
N ASN A 509 6.39 1.00 -24.70
CA ASN A 509 7.17 2.18 -24.43
C ASN A 509 6.64 2.87 -23.15
N ASN A 510 7.51 3.60 -22.44
CA ASN A 510 7.14 4.30 -21.21
C ASN A 510 5.90 5.22 -21.40
N GLU A 511 5.79 5.89 -22.53
CA GLU A 511 4.67 6.78 -22.86
C GLU A 511 3.33 6.08 -23.08
N ASP A 512 3.31 4.77 -23.29
CA ASP A 512 2.07 4.00 -23.50
C ASP A 512 1.19 3.90 -22.25
N PHE A 513 1.76 4.18 -21.07
CA PHE A 513 1.06 4.15 -19.78
C PHE A 513 0.56 5.52 -19.33
N GLY A 514 0.96 6.57 -20.02
CA GLY A 514 0.59 7.93 -19.65
C GLY A 514 -0.61 8.46 -20.43
N TYR A 515 -1.32 9.39 -19.80
CA TYR A 515 -2.44 10.09 -20.43
C TYR A 515 -2.55 11.53 -19.90
N PHE A 516 -3.12 12.40 -20.71
CA PHE A 516 -3.57 13.71 -20.30
C PHE A 516 -5.02 13.62 -19.84
N LYS A 517 -5.29 14.05 -18.62
CA LYS A 517 -6.66 14.29 -18.15
C LYS A 517 -6.99 15.75 -18.36
N VAL A 518 -7.92 16.02 -19.25
CA VAL A 518 -8.35 17.38 -19.61
C VAL A 518 -9.83 17.57 -19.30
N THR A 519 -10.18 18.73 -18.77
CA THR A 519 -11.58 19.09 -18.53
C THR A 519 -12.18 19.65 -19.80
N VAL A 520 -13.33 19.11 -20.18
CA VAL A 520 -14.21 19.59 -21.22
C VAL A 520 -15.33 20.38 -20.56
N GLU A 521 -15.39 21.65 -20.87
CA GLU A 521 -16.37 22.57 -20.32
C GLU A 521 -17.50 22.80 -21.30
N ARG A 522 -18.70 23.07 -20.76
CA ARG A 522 -19.88 23.48 -21.55
C ARG A 522 -20.44 24.77 -20.96
N PRO A 523 -21.06 25.65 -21.78
CA PRO A 523 -21.57 26.93 -21.30
C PRO A 523 -22.70 26.72 -20.30
N ASP A 524 -22.68 27.51 -19.23
CA ASP A 524 -23.82 27.63 -18.34
C ASP A 524 -24.90 28.46 -19.04
N ARG A 525 -26.14 28.04 -18.92
CA ARG A 525 -27.32 28.69 -19.49
C ARG A 525 -28.39 28.76 -18.42
N ARG A 526 -28.86 29.96 -18.13
CA ARG A 526 -29.80 30.14 -17.05
C ARG A 526 -30.96 31.04 -17.45
N LYS A 527 -32.15 30.61 -17.06
CA LYS A 527 -33.29 31.51 -16.88
C LYS A 527 -33.33 31.99 -15.44
N ALA A 528 -33.94 33.15 -15.24
CA ALA A 528 -34.14 33.69 -13.92
C ALA A 528 -35.51 34.35 -13.79
N GLN A 529 -36.12 34.18 -12.61
CA GLN A 529 -37.42 34.79 -12.29
C GLN A 529 -37.54 34.97 -10.77
N PHE A 530 -37.84 36.17 -10.33
CA PHE A 530 -38.31 36.37 -8.97
C PHE A 530 -39.73 35.85 -8.84
N SER A 531 -39.97 34.99 -7.88
CA SER A 531 -41.32 34.62 -7.43
C SER A 531 -41.29 34.36 -5.91
N ALA A 532 -42.42 34.51 -5.26
CA ALA A 532 -42.54 34.25 -3.83
C ALA A 532 -42.07 32.83 -3.46
N GLU A 533 -42.43 31.83 -4.29
CA GLU A 533 -42.07 30.44 -4.11
C GLU A 533 -40.54 30.21 -4.18
N ARG A 534 -39.85 30.87 -5.10
CA ARG A 534 -38.40 30.71 -5.28
C ARG A 534 -37.55 31.37 -4.22
N ILE A 535 -38.04 32.49 -3.66
CA ILE A 535 -37.29 33.21 -2.62
C ILE A 535 -37.60 32.71 -1.19
N GLU A 536 -38.72 32.06 -0.97
CA GLU A 536 -39.15 31.55 0.33
C GLU A 536 -38.08 30.67 1.03
N PRO A 537 -37.38 29.73 0.34
CA PRO A 537 -36.32 28.91 0.96
C PRO A 537 -35.14 29.74 1.49
N LEU A 538 -34.97 31.00 1.05
CA LEU A 538 -33.88 31.85 1.51
C LEU A 538 -34.01 32.26 2.99
N ARG A 539 -35.15 31.97 3.62
CA ARG A 539 -35.30 32.16 5.08
C ARG A 539 -34.49 31.13 5.90
N PHE A 540 -34.06 30.04 5.27
CA PHE A 540 -33.37 28.94 5.93
C PHE A 540 -31.86 28.97 5.61
N ASP A 541 -31.04 28.65 6.61
CA ASP A 541 -29.61 28.42 6.37
C ASP A 541 -29.39 27.12 5.57
N LYS A 542 -28.59 27.19 4.54
CA LYS A 542 -28.35 26.05 3.62
C LYS A 542 -27.89 24.79 4.33
N SER A 543 -27.12 24.91 5.42
CA SER A 543 -26.56 23.75 6.15
C SER A 543 -27.56 23.11 7.12
N LEU A 544 -28.69 23.83 7.42
CA LEU A 544 -29.72 23.41 8.34
C LEU A 544 -31.13 23.47 7.71
N SER A 545 -31.20 23.55 6.38
CA SER A 545 -32.43 23.82 5.63
C SER A 545 -33.59 22.90 6.01
N GLU A 546 -33.38 21.59 5.99
CA GLU A 546 -34.44 20.61 6.31
C GLU A 546 -34.96 20.74 7.74
N ALA A 547 -34.07 20.91 8.72
CA ALA A 547 -34.46 21.10 10.11
C ALA A 547 -35.15 22.43 10.35
N MET A 548 -34.69 23.51 9.70
CA MET A 548 -35.32 24.82 9.77
C MET A 548 -36.67 24.84 9.06
N GLU A 549 -36.79 24.19 7.90
CA GLU A 549 -38.05 24.06 7.18
C GLU A 549 -39.09 23.31 8.02
N TYR A 550 -38.72 22.21 8.66
CA TYR A 550 -39.61 21.54 9.61
C TYR A 550 -40.05 22.47 10.73
N CYS A 551 -39.11 23.16 11.40
CA CYS A 551 -39.44 24.05 12.49
C CYS A 551 -40.37 25.18 12.02
N TYR A 552 -40.15 25.72 10.83
CA TYR A 552 -41.00 26.76 10.29
C TYR A 552 -42.40 26.26 9.92
N ASN A 553 -42.48 25.07 9.30
CA ASN A 553 -43.78 24.46 8.96
C ASN A 553 -44.62 24.16 10.19
N GLU A 554 -43.98 23.72 11.29
CA GLU A 554 -44.65 23.37 12.53
C GLU A 554 -45.04 24.63 13.38
N TYR A 555 -44.13 25.61 13.49
CA TYR A 555 -44.26 26.70 14.43
C TYR A 555 -44.48 28.06 13.80
N GLN A 556 -44.35 28.19 12.48
CA GLN A 556 -44.54 29.42 11.70
C GLN A 556 -43.72 30.60 12.27
N GLU A 557 -44.25 31.82 12.30
CA GLU A 557 -43.55 33.02 12.78
C GLU A 557 -43.10 32.96 14.25
N LYS A 558 -43.55 31.98 15.02
CA LYS A 558 -43.09 31.79 16.40
C LYS A 558 -41.60 31.42 16.52
N VAL A 559 -40.99 30.87 15.45
CA VAL A 559 -39.56 30.58 15.41
C VAL A 559 -38.70 31.83 15.63
N TYR A 560 -39.21 32.99 15.37
CA TYR A 560 -38.54 34.29 15.59
C TYR A 560 -38.78 34.88 16.99
N GLN A 561 -39.54 34.22 17.87
CA GLN A 561 -39.76 34.67 19.24
C GLN A 561 -38.62 34.16 20.13
N ALA A 562 -38.07 35.08 20.96
CA ALA A 562 -36.94 34.76 21.82
C ALA A 562 -37.25 33.58 22.77
N GLY A 563 -36.41 32.55 22.74
CA GLY A 563 -36.51 31.38 23.62
C GLY A 563 -37.50 30.30 23.17
N PHE A 564 -38.42 30.60 22.24
CA PHE A 564 -39.48 29.66 21.82
C PHE A 564 -38.91 28.29 21.31
N LEU A 565 -37.94 28.32 20.44
CA LEU A 565 -37.32 27.08 19.91
C LEU A 565 -36.53 26.32 20.98
N ALA A 566 -35.95 27.01 21.95
CA ALA A 566 -35.23 26.35 23.04
C ALA A 566 -36.19 25.52 23.93
N GLU A 567 -37.44 26.01 24.16
CA GLU A 567 -38.47 25.27 24.89
C GLU A 567 -38.92 24.00 24.14
N HIS A 568 -38.84 24.01 22.80
CA HIS A 568 -39.23 22.90 21.93
C HIS A 568 -38.03 22.04 21.47
N GLY A 569 -36.83 22.31 21.99
CA GLY A 569 -35.56 21.70 21.52
C GLY A 569 -35.53 20.18 21.51
N LYS A 570 -36.18 19.53 22.50
CA LYS A 570 -36.29 18.09 22.55
C LYS A 570 -37.11 17.53 21.39
N SER A 571 -38.30 18.10 21.15
CA SER A 571 -39.19 17.66 20.05
C SER A 571 -38.53 17.83 18.67
N ILE A 572 -37.78 18.94 18.48
CA ILE A 572 -37.05 19.23 17.26
C ILE A 572 -35.91 18.22 17.06
N THR A 573 -35.15 17.92 18.13
CA THR A 573 -34.07 16.96 18.08
C THR A 573 -34.58 15.54 17.78
N ASP A 574 -35.65 15.12 18.46
CA ASP A 574 -36.27 13.79 18.25
C ASP A 574 -36.79 13.66 16.79
N TRP A 575 -37.35 14.75 16.23
CA TRP A 575 -37.75 14.73 14.81
C TRP A 575 -36.54 14.59 13.85
N CYS A 576 -35.47 15.35 14.10
CA CYS A 576 -34.24 15.27 13.28
C CYS A 576 -33.65 13.86 13.32
N GLU A 577 -33.57 13.24 14.50
CA GLU A 577 -33.07 11.88 14.67
C GLU A 577 -33.95 10.84 13.94
N LYS A 578 -35.27 11.02 14.00
CA LYS A 578 -36.23 10.13 13.30
C LYS A 578 -36.14 10.22 11.77
N ASN A 579 -35.68 11.35 11.24
CA ASN A 579 -35.55 11.60 9.81
C ASN A 579 -34.09 11.54 9.33
N ASP A 580 -33.19 10.87 10.10
CA ASP A 580 -31.78 10.65 9.76
C ASP A 580 -30.96 11.95 9.57
N ILE A 581 -31.41 13.07 10.14
CA ILE A 581 -30.71 14.36 10.10
C ILE A 581 -29.72 14.42 11.27
N SER A 582 -28.45 14.16 10.99
CA SER A 582 -27.39 14.21 12.02
C SER A 582 -26.95 15.63 12.31
N LEU A 583 -27.30 16.14 13.51
CA LEU A 583 -26.87 17.45 14.00
C LEU A 583 -25.79 17.32 15.07
N ASN A 584 -24.62 17.92 14.86
CA ASN A 584 -23.64 18.08 15.94
C ASN A 584 -24.10 19.17 16.95
N ASN A 585 -23.45 19.24 18.11
CA ASN A 585 -23.83 20.15 19.19
C ASN A 585 -23.93 21.63 18.73
N LYS A 586 -22.97 22.08 17.92
CA LYS A 586 -22.93 23.44 17.38
C LYS A 586 -24.09 23.72 16.41
N ALA A 587 -24.52 22.74 15.63
CA ALA A 587 -25.66 22.83 14.74
C ALA A 587 -26.99 22.88 15.54
N LYS A 588 -27.09 22.06 16.60
CA LYS A 588 -28.23 22.09 17.52
C LYS A 588 -28.39 23.47 18.23
N GLU A 589 -27.27 23.99 18.74
CA GLU A 589 -27.25 25.34 19.33
C GLU A 589 -27.72 26.41 18.35
N LYS A 590 -27.21 26.41 17.13
CA LYS A 590 -27.65 27.36 16.09
C LYS A 590 -29.12 27.21 15.73
N LEU A 591 -29.63 25.99 15.59
CA LEU A 591 -31.01 25.71 15.22
C LEU A 591 -32.00 26.24 16.28
N LEU A 592 -31.61 26.26 17.55
CA LEU A 592 -32.41 26.70 18.67
C LEU A 592 -32.21 28.20 19.01
N ASP A 593 -31.25 28.88 18.36
CA ASP A 593 -30.93 30.29 18.60
C ASP A 593 -31.79 31.21 17.75
N THR A 594 -32.68 31.95 18.38
CA THR A 594 -33.55 32.94 17.72
C THR A 594 -32.77 33.97 16.92
N ALA A 595 -31.59 34.41 17.42
CA ALA A 595 -30.77 35.39 16.71
C ALA A 595 -30.27 34.87 15.37
N PHE A 596 -29.96 33.57 15.32
CA PHE A 596 -29.58 32.90 14.07
C PHE A 596 -30.73 32.90 13.05
N TRP A 597 -31.96 32.60 13.48
CA TRP A 597 -33.14 32.64 12.62
C TRP A 597 -33.45 34.05 12.09
N VAL A 598 -33.34 35.04 12.92
CA VAL A 598 -33.51 36.44 12.50
C VAL A 598 -32.43 36.86 11.50
N SER A 599 -31.21 36.39 11.71
CA SER A 599 -30.10 36.64 10.77
C SER A 599 -30.33 35.97 9.42
N ALA A 600 -30.78 34.70 9.42
CA ALA A 600 -31.09 33.96 8.19
C ALA A 600 -32.22 34.61 7.40
N ARG A 601 -33.29 35.07 8.06
CA ARG A 601 -34.42 35.74 7.43
C ARG A 601 -34.04 37.02 6.66
N LYS A 602 -32.96 37.72 7.05
CA LYS A 602 -32.51 38.94 6.34
C LYS A 602 -32.28 38.73 4.86
N LEU A 603 -31.88 37.50 4.47
CA LEU A 603 -31.65 37.16 3.08
C LEU A 603 -32.96 37.10 2.28
N LEU A 604 -34.03 36.56 2.88
CA LEU A 604 -35.38 36.61 2.31
C LEU A 604 -35.91 38.04 2.20
N ASP A 605 -35.75 38.85 3.25
CA ASP A 605 -36.21 40.24 3.24
C ASP A 605 -35.51 41.06 2.14
N ALA A 606 -34.21 40.82 1.95
CA ALA A 606 -33.47 41.43 0.85
C ALA A 606 -33.94 40.95 -0.53
N ALA A 607 -34.21 39.62 -0.68
CA ALA A 607 -34.75 39.07 -1.92
C ALA A 607 -36.16 39.61 -2.25
N GLN A 608 -37.02 39.81 -1.26
CA GLN A 608 -38.33 40.45 -1.42
C GLN A 608 -38.20 41.90 -1.89
N THR A 609 -37.25 42.64 -1.33
CA THR A 609 -36.98 44.03 -1.76
C THR A 609 -36.48 44.06 -3.20
N LEU A 610 -35.59 43.16 -3.58
CA LEU A 610 -35.13 43.05 -4.97
C LEU A 610 -36.25 42.63 -5.93
N MET A 611 -37.13 41.73 -5.52
CA MET A 611 -38.29 41.28 -6.30
C MET A 611 -39.23 42.46 -6.61
N GLN A 612 -39.47 43.35 -5.65
CA GLN A 612 -40.29 44.55 -5.86
C GLN A 612 -39.70 45.52 -6.89
N VAL A 613 -38.37 45.63 -6.97
CA VAL A 613 -37.67 46.55 -7.89
C VAL A 613 -37.46 45.93 -9.28
N VAL A 614 -37.03 44.66 -9.35
CA VAL A 614 -36.74 43.96 -10.60
C VAL A 614 -38.01 43.47 -11.30
N GLY A 615 -39.04 43.09 -10.52
CA GLY A 615 -40.30 42.53 -11.00
C GLY A 615 -40.25 41.00 -11.12
N GLU A 616 -41.41 40.38 -11.45
CA GLU A 616 -41.61 38.94 -11.49
C GLU A 616 -41.57 38.36 -12.93
N ALA A 617 -41.13 39.14 -13.91
CA ALA A 617 -40.99 38.67 -15.29
C ALA A 617 -39.87 37.61 -15.41
N GLU A 618 -40.08 36.61 -16.24
CA GLU A 618 -39.03 35.61 -16.56
C GLU A 618 -38.00 36.27 -17.50
N PHE A 619 -36.74 36.01 -17.20
CA PHE A 619 -35.59 36.41 -18.01
C PHE A 619 -34.99 35.18 -18.68
N THR A 620 -34.95 35.19 -19.99
CA THR A 620 -34.26 34.17 -20.81
C THR A 620 -32.78 34.53 -21.01
N ASP A 621 -32.39 35.76 -20.73
CA ASP A 621 -31.01 36.21 -20.68
C ASP A 621 -30.58 36.54 -19.25
N PHE A 622 -29.82 35.66 -18.66
CA PHE A 622 -29.34 35.81 -17.31
C PHE A 622 -28.33 36.97 -17.13
N ASN A 623 -27.67 37.41 -18.19
CA ASN A 623 -26.75 38.54 -18.12
C ASN A 623 -27.54 39.84 -17.91
N LEU A 624 -28.64 40.03 -18.65
CA LEU A 624 -29.57 41.14 -18.45
C LEU A 624 -30.20 41.12 -17.08
N PHE A 625 -30.55 39.93 -16.58
CA PHE A 625 -31.07 39.76 -15.23
C PHE A 625 -30.08 40.24 -14.16
N LYS A 626 -28.79 39.81 -14.26
CA LYS A 626 -27.72 40.26 -13.35
C LYS A 626 -27.55 41.78 -13.36
N ASP A 627 -27.54 42.39 -14.54
CA ASP A 627 -27.45 43.85 -14.67
C ASP A 627 -28.62 44.56 -13.99
N LYS A 628 -29.83 44.05 -14.11
CA LYS A 628 -31.03 44.61 -13.41
C LYS A 628 -30.96 44.44 -11.92
N VAL A 629 -30.49 43.27 -11.43
CA VAL A 629 -30.26 43.03 -9.99
C VAL A 629 -29.22 44.02 -9.44
N ASP A 630 -28.13 44.27 -10.18
CA ASP A 630 -27.08 45.21 -9.79
C ASP A 630 -27.59 46.65 -9.77
N ALA A 631 -28.42 47.03 -10.73
CA ALA A 631 -29.11 48.33 -10.72
C ALA A 631 -30.09 48.47 -9.54
N ALA A 632 -30.85 47.41 -9.25
CA ALA A 632 -31.78 47.37 -8.13
C ALA A 632 -31.07 47.45 -6.76
N LEU A 633 -29.94 46.79 -6.58
CA LEU A 633 -29.11 46.91 -5.38
C LEU A 633 -28.61 48.35 -5.15
N LYS A 634 -28.19 49.01 -6.22
CA LYS A 634 -27.79 50.43 -6.13
C LYS A 634 -28.96 51.36 -5.78
N ALA A 635 -30.14 51.11 -6.36
CA ALA A 635 -31.33 51.90 -6.14
C ALA A 635 -31.93 51.72 -4.73
N SER A 636 -31.91 50.49 -4.19
CA SER A 636 -32.49 50.15 -2.89
C SER A 636 -31.55 50.41 -1.71
N SER A 637 -30.30 50.84 -1.94
CA SER A 637 -29.27 51.02 -0.89
C SER A 637 -29.03 49.76 -0.05
N LEU A 638 -29.43 48.59 -0.52
CA LEU A 638 -29.14 47.32 0.12
C LEU A 638 -27.65 47.02 0.08
N LYS A 639 -27.09 46.64 1.22
CA LYS A 639 -25.70 46.21 1.35
C LYS A 639 -25.69 44.69 1.54
N LEU A 640 -25.44 43.97 0.45
CA LEU A 640 -25.23 42.53 0.44
C LEU A 640 -23.77 42.22 0.20
N SER A 641 -23.24 41.23 0.90
CA SER A 641 -21.98 40.62 0.58
C SER A 641 -22.09 39.83 -0.73
N ALA A 642 -20.97 39.55 -1.39
CA ALA A 642 -20.96 38.73 -2.62
C ALA A 642 -21.59 37.34 -2.44
N PRO A 643 -21.37 36.61 -1.33
CA PRO A 643 -22.05 35.33 -1.07
C PRO A 643 -23.58 35.49 -0.93
N GLU A 644 -24.06 36.52 -0.23
CA GLU A 644 -25.49 36.77 -0.05
C GLU A 644 -26.18 37.12 -1.37
N LYS A 645 -25.57 38.00 -2.18
CA LYS A 645 -26.05 38.28 -3.53
C LYS A 645 -26.14 37.01 -4.39
N ASN A 646 -25.08 36.19 -4.38
CA ASN A 646 -25.06 34.95 -5.14
C ASN A 646 -26.11 33.94 -4.64
N ALA A 647 -26.39 33.90 -3.34
CA ALA A 647 -27.42 33.03 -2.79
C ALA A 647 -28.82 33.42 -3.30
N ILE A 648 -29.14 34.71 -3.36
CA ILE A 648 -30.41 35.20 -3.91
C ILE A 648 -30.50 34.89 -5.41
N ILE A 649 -29.45 35.19 -6.20
CA ILE A 649 -29.41 34.95 -7.64
C ILE A 649 -29.60 33.47 -7.95
N ASN A 650 -28.92 32.58 -7.20
CA ASN A 650 -29.04 31.15 -7.39
C ASN A 650 -30.42 30.60 -7.02
N ALA A 651 -31.06 31.14 -6.00
CA ALA A 651 -32.43 30.73 -5.61
C ALA A 651 -33.48 31.05 -6.68
N VAL A 652 -33.30 32.13 -7.45
CA VAL A 652 -34.24 32.60 -8.47
C VAL A 652 -33.83 32.26 -9.89
N SER A 653 -32.76 31.43 -10.07
CA SER A 653 -32.29 31.00 -11.39
C SER A 653 -32.20 29.48 -11.48
N TRP A 654 -32.34 28.95 -12.67
CA TRP A 654 -32.21 27.51 -12.99
C TRP A 654 -31.59 27.32 -14.35
N TYR A 655 -30.98 26.16 -14.57
CA TYR A 655 -30.45 25.77 -15.87
C TYR A 655 -31.62 25.60 -16.88
N ASP A 656 -31.42 26.15 -18.07
CA ASP A 656 -32.37 25.96 -19.19
C ASP A 656 -31.54 26.02 -20.50
N GLU A 657 -31.55 24.96 -21.28
CA GLU A 657 -30.77 24.84 -22.53
C GLU A 657 -31.15 25.91 -23.59
N THR A 658 -32.36 26.45 -23.52
CA THR A 658 -32.86 27.47 -24.44
C THR A 658 -32.46 28.92 -24.02
N ALA A 659 -31.89 29.08 -22.83
CA ALA A 659 -31.44 30.37 -22.34
C ALA A 659 -30.12 30.82 -23.02
N GLU A 660 -29.87 32.12 -22.98
CA GLU A 660 -28.59 32.67 -23.43
C GLU A 660 -27.41 32.19 -22.56
N LYS A 661 -26.22 32.07 -23.19
CA LYS A 661 -24.98 31.71 -22.50
C LYS A 661 -24.64 32.76 -21.42
N VAL A 662 -24.27 32.29 -20.23
CA VAL A 662 -23.89 33.19 -19.13
C VAL A 662 -22.47 33.71 -19.38
N VAL A 663 -22.33 35.01 -19.56
CA VAL A 663 -21.05 35.67 -19.77
C VAL A 663 -20.23 35.69 -18.46
N LYS A 664 -19.00 35.22 -18.53
CA LYS A 664 -18.03 35.32 -17.43
C LYS A 664 -17.32 36.65 -17.44
N LYS A 665 -16.68 36.95 -18.53
CA LYS A 665 -15.98 38.23 -18.75
C LYS A 665 -15.72 38.50 -20.24
N VAL A 666 -15.50 39.79 -20.56
CA VAL A 666 -14.92 40.20 -21.84
C VAL A 666 -13.42 40.37 -21.66
N VAL A 667 -12.65 39.70 -22.51
CA VAL A 667 -11.18 39.71 -22.51
C VAL A 667 -10.70 40.53 -23.71
N LYS A 668 -9.78 41.47 -23.45
CA LYS A 668 -9.09 42.25 -24.51
C LYS A 668 -7.63 41.81 -24.57
N LEU A 669 -7.26 41.17 -25.64
CA LEU A 669 -5.89 40.75 -25.93
C LEU A 669 -5.19 41.72 -26.84
N SER A 670 -4.00 42.17 -26.45
CA SER A 670 -3.10 42.86 -27.40
C SER A 670 -2.63 41.89 -28.50
N ALA A 671 -2.13 42.39 -29.60
CA ALA A 671 -1.63 41.55 -30.69
C ALA A 671 -0.54 40.58 -30.20
N ASP A 672 0.36 41.01 -29.31
CA ASP A 672 1.42 40.18 -28.75
C ASP A 672 0.86 39.07 -27.88
N LYS A 673 -0.08 39.38 -26.96
CA LYS A 673 -0.73 38.37 -26.10
C LYS A 673 -1.61 37.40 -26.88
N LEU A 674 -2.23 37.83 -27.96
CA LEU A 674 -2.96 36.94 -28.85
C LEU A 674 -1.99 35.99 -29.56
N ALA A 675 -0.88 36.47 -30.05
CA ALA A 675 0.15 35.65 -30.69
C ALA A 675 0.72 34.61 -29.69
N GLU A 676 1.06 35.03 -28.46
CA GLU A 676 1.51 34.13 -27.40
C GLU A 676 0.46 33.04 -27.07
N LEU A 677 -0.83 33.39 -27.05
CA LEU A 677 -1.91 32.45 -26.79
C LEU A 677 -2.07 31.39 -27.89
N LEU A 678 -2.00 31.86 -29.16
CA LEU A 678 -2.08 30.99 -30.33
C LEU A 678 -0.88 30.04 -30.41
N GLU A 679 0.32 30.54 -30.12
CA GLU A 679 1.52 29.69 -30.00
C GLU A 679 1.39 28.67 -28.86
N LEU A 680 0.95 29.11 -27.69
CA LEU A 680 0.76 28.24 -26.50
C LEU A 680 -0.21 27.09 -26.78
N TYR A 681 -1.33 27.36 -27.45
CA TYR A 681 -2.33 26.33 -27.77
C TYR A 681 -2.05 25.64 -29.12
N SER A 682 -1.06 26.07 -29.87
CA SER A 682 -0.74 25.55 -31.20
C SER A 682 -1.98 25.53 -32.11
N CYS A 683 -2.71 26.68 -32.17
CA CYS A 683 -3.96 26.81 -32.89
C CYS A 683 -4.02 28.13 -33.69
N GLU A 684 -5.01 28.25 -34.57
CA GLU A 684 -5.31 29.50 -35.30
C GLU A 684 -6.36 30.33 -34.51
N GLU A 685 -6.50 31.61 -34.87
CA GLU A 685 -7.47 32.51 -34.21
C GLU A 685 -8.90 32.02 -34.37
N ALA A 686 -9.22 31.29 -35.45
CA ALA A 686 -10.52 30.71 -35.69
C ALA A 686 -10.87 29.57 -34.72
N ASP A 687 -9.85 28.93 -34.15
CA ASP A 687 -10.01 27.77 -33.21
C ASP A 687 -10.17 28.21 -31.75
N LEU A 688 -9.99 29.48 -31.43
CA LEU A 688 -10.06 30.00 -30.07
C LEU A 688 -11.39 29.71 -29.36
N PRO A 689 -12.57 29.62 -30.01
CA PRO A 689 -13.81 29.16 -29.39
C PRO A 689 -13.69 27.78 -28.75
N ASP A 690 -12.86 26.87 -29.29
CA ASP A 690 -12.62 25.53 -28.76
C ASP A 690 -11.76 25.54 -27.47
N PHE A 691 -11.22 26.71 -27.16
CA PHE A 691 -10.49 27.00 -25.91
C PHE A 691 -11.25 28.01 -25.02
N GLY A 692 -12.54 28.27 -25.33
CA GLY A 692 -13.42 29.14 -24.54
C GLY A 692 -13.30 30.64 -24.82
N TYR A 693 -12.61 31.06 -25.88
CA TYR A 693 -12.48 32.47 -26.30
C TYR A 693 -13.33 32.72 -27.55
N TYR A 694 -14.47 33.34 -27.40
CA TYR A 694 -15.42 33.60 -28.49
C TYR A 694 -15.29 35.02 -28.99
N PRO A 695 -15.07 35.25 -30.31
CA PRO A 695 -14.84 36.61 -30.86
C PRO A 695 -16.10 37.49 -30.75
N GLN A 696 -15.92 38.77 -30.40
CA GLN A 696 -16.99 39.77 -30.25
C GLN A 696 -17.04 40.84 -31.35
N GLY A 697 -16.60 40.58 -32.55
CA GLY A 697 -16.70 41.48 -33.66
C GLY A 697 -15.66 42.62 -33.72
N LYS A 698 -14.91 42.89 -32.65
CA LYS A 698 -13.74 43.76 -32.64
C LYS A 698 -12.49 42.93 -32.52
N LYS A 699 -11.48 43.24 -33.35
CA LYS A 699 -10.21 42.53 -33.34
C LYS A 699 -9.58 42.55 -31.93
N GLY A 700 -9.24 41.36 -31.41
CA GLY A 700 -8.64 41.19 -30.08
C GLY A 700 -9.62 41.24 -28.90
N GLU A 701 -10.93 41.41 -29.16
CA GLU A 701 -11.97 41.29 -28.09
C GLU A 701 -12.67 39.94 -28.16
N PHE A 702 -12.64 39.20 -27.03
CA PHE A 702 -13.25 37.89 -26.86
C PHE A 702 -14.18 37.89 -25.66
N VAL A 703 -15.26 37.15 -25.77
CA VAL A 703 -16.09 36.80 -24.59
C VAL A 703 -15.77 35.40 -24.10
N THR A 704 -15.68 35.21 -22.80
CA THR A 704 -15.61 33.91 -22.17
C THR A 704 -16.92 33.67 -21.43
N TYR A 705 -17.40 32.43 -21.42
CA TYR A 705 -18.63 32.04 -20.76
C TYR A 705 -18.36 31.34 -19.41
N GLU A 706 -19.31 31.40 -18.48
CA GLU A 706 -19.30 30.56 -17.32
C GLU A 706 -19.51 29.11 -17.75
N SER A 707 -18.84 28.19 -17.08
CA SER A 707 -19.05 26.76 -17.32
C SER A 707 -20.07 26.19 -16.35
N SER A 708 -20.91 25.29 -16.85
CA SER A 708 -21.82 24.53 -16.02
C SER A 708 -21.08 23.39 -15.31
N SER A 709 -21.11 23.37 -13.96
CA SER A 709 -20.51 22.29 -13.18
C SER A 709 -21.16 20.94 -13.46
N ASP A 710 -22.44 20.93 -13.76
CA ASP A 710 -23.24 19.71 -13.94
C ASP A 710 -23.06 19.10 -15.34
N LEU A 711 -22.62 19.92 -16.31
CA LEU A 711 -22.34 19.49 -17.68
C LEU A 711 -20.84 19.33 -17.97
N ARG A 712 -20.01 19.59 -16.99
CA ARG A 712 -18.56 19.41 -17.09
C ARG A 712 -18.23 17.91 -17.19
N ASP A 713 -17.29 17.60 -18.08
CA ASP A 713 -16.78 16.24 -18.25
C ASP A 713 -15.26 16.24 -18.29
N THR A 714 -14.66 15.07 -18.25
CA THR A 714 -13.21 14.92 -18.34
C THR A 714 -12.85 13.84 -19.34
N GLU A 715 -11.87 14.12 -20.19
CA GLU A 715 -11.34 13.18 -21.16
C GLU A 715 -9.93 12.71 -20.77
N SER A 716 -9.65 11.45 -21.07
CA SER A 716 -8.33 10.83 -20.88
C SER A 716 -7.69 10.60 -22.24
N VAL A 717 -6.81 11.50 -22.64
CA VAL A 717 -6.14 11.49 -23.94
C VAL A 717 -4.77 10.82 -23.83
N PRO A 718 -4.47 9.74 -24.59
CA PRO A 718 -3.14 9.13 -24.58
C PRO A 718 -2.02 10.15 -24.84
N LEU A 719 -0.85 10.01 -24.17
CA LEU A 719 0.27 10.96 -24.35
C LEU A 719 0.73 11.10 -25.81
N LYS A 720 0.53 10.06 -26.63
CA LYS A 720 0.89 10.04 -28.06
C LYS A 720 -0.05 10.84 -28.96
N GLN A 721 -1.19 11.30 -28.42
CA GLN A 721 -2.19 12.04 -29.20
C GLN A 721 -2.21 13.52 -28.80
N SER A 722 -2.46 14.39 -29.78
CA SER A 722 -2.74 15.79 -29.51
C SER A 722 -4.09 15.92 -28.77
N ILE A 723 -4.12 16.64 -27.65
CA ILE A 723 -5.36 16.93 -26.92
C ILE A 723 -6.38 17.61 -27.83
N TYR A 724 -5.93 18.61 -28.64
CA TYR A 724 -6.81 19.35 -29.52
C TYR A 724 -7.37 18.47 -30.66
N GLN A 725 -6.53 17.63 -31.30
CA GLN A 725 -7.01 16.71 -32.33
C GLN A 725 -8.01 15.69 -31.76
N TYR A 726 -7.71 15.11 -30.60
CA TYR A 726 -8.65 14.21 -29.91
C TYR A 726 -10.00 14.89 -29.63
N PHE A 727 -9.95 16.15 -29.15
CA PHE A 727 -11.17 16.92 -28.91
C PHE A 727 -12.00 17.13 -30.18
N LEU A 728 -11.37 17.42 -31.30
CA LEU A 728 -12.06 17.61 -32.59
C LEU A 728 -12.68 16.30 -33.12
N ASP A 729 -12.01 15.16 -32.91
CA ASP A 729 -12.41 13.88 -33.45
C ASP A 729 -13.47 13.19 -32.56
N GLU A 730 -13.30 13.23 -31.22
CA GLU A 730 -14.09 12.42 -30.29
C GLU A 730 -15.12 13.22 -29.47
N VAL A 731 -14.91 14.52 -29.25
CA VAL A 731 -15.79 15.32 -28.38
C VAL A 731 -16.67 16.27 -29.18
N LYS A 732 -16.06 17.05 -30.05
CA LYS A 732 -16.73 18.13 -30.80
C LYS A 732 -17.95 17.64 -31.63
N PRO A 733 -17.90 16.47 -32.29
CA PRO A 733 -19.05 15.98 -33.07
C PRO A 733 -20.28 15.69 -32.22
N HIS A 734 -20.10 15.37 -30.94
CA HIS A 734 -21.17 15.07 -30.00
C HIS A 734 -21.64 16.29 -29.20
N VAL A 735 -20.74 17.26 -28.97
CA VAL A 735 -21.01 18.45 -28.17
C VAL A 735 -20.39 19.67 -28.81
N ALA A 736 -21.09 20.27 -29.79
CA ALA A 736 -20.60 21.36 -30.61
C ALA A 736 -20.20 22.63 -29.82
N GLU A 737 -20.82 22.87 -28.66
CA GLU A 737 -20.57 24.05 -27.82
C GLU A 737 -19.51 23.85 -26.72
N ALA A 738 -18.90 22.66 -26.65
CA ALA A 738 -17.85 22.35 -25.68
C ALA A 738 -16.56 23.07 -26.03
N TRP A 739 -15.74 23.30 -24.98
CA TRP A 739 -14.37 23.79 -25.13
C TRP A 739 -13.42 23.11 -24.14
N LEU A 740 -12.13 23.13 -24.46
CA LEU A 740 -11.06 22.58 -23.63
C LEU A 740 -10.63 23.59 -22.55
N ASN A 741 -10.52 23.15 -21.33
CA ASN A 741 -9.88 23.90 -20.25
C ASN A 741 -8.40 23.46 -20.12
N MET A 742 -7.53 24.09 -20.85
CA MET A 742 -6.10 23.74 -20.92
C MET A 742 -5.36 23.99 -19.60
N GLU A 743 -5.85 24.89 -18.74
CA GLU A 743 -5.28 25.12 -17.41
C GLU A 743 -5.53 23.95 -16.44
N SER A 744 -6.53 23.11 -16.74
CA SER A 744 -6.91 21.95 -15.92
C SER A 744 -6.15 20.69 -16.29
N VAL A 745 -5.33 20.69 -17.32
CA VAL A 745 -4.65 19.50 -17.82
C VAL A 745 -3.71 18.94 -16.76
N LYS A 746 -3.91 17.65 -16.47
CA LYS A 746 -3.03 16.87 -15.58
C LYS A 746 -2.48 15.68 -16.33
N ILE A 747 -1.27 15.30 -16.00
CA ILE A 747 -0.66 14.09 -16.55
C ILE A 747 -0.91 12.95 -15.55
N GLY A 748 -1.50 11.87 -16.04
CA GLY A 748 -1.75 10.64 -15.28
C GLY A 748 -0.93 9.49 -15.84
N CYS A 749 -0.82 8.44 -15.02
CA CYS A 749 -0.19 7.19 -15.42
C CYS A 749 -0.99 6.00 -14.86
N GLU A 750 -1.30 5.06 -15.75
CA GLU A 750 -2.08 3.85 -15.43
C GLU A 750 -1.54 2.65 -16.22
N ILE A 751 -1.46 1.49 -15.58
CA ILE A 751 -1.04 0.24 -16.20
C ILE A 751 -2.24 -0.69 -16.29
N SER A 752 -2.97 -0.60 -17.39
CA SER A 752 -4.19 -1.38 -17.63
C SER A 752 -3.87 -2.84 -18.02
N PHE A 753 -3.25 -3.60 -17.10
CA PHE A 753 -2.73 -4.94 -17.36
C PHE A 753 -3.76 -5.87 -18.02
N ASN A 754 -4.95 -5.93 -17.48
CA ASN A 754 -6.02 -6.77 -18.00
C ASN A 754 -6.42 -6.40 -19.45
N LYS A 755 -6.45 -5.10 -19.78
CA LYS A 755 -6.76 -4.62 -21.14
C LYS A 755 -5.78 -5.18 -22.17
N TYR A 756 -4.50 -5.28 -21.82
CA TYR A 756 -3.45 -5.70 -22.74
C TYR A 756 -3.46 -7.21 -23.02
N PHE A 757 -3.88 -8.03 -22.04
CA PHE A 757 -3.91 -9.49 -22.16
C PHE A 757 -5.32 -10.06 -22.32
N TYR A 758 -6.37 -9.22 -22.25
CA TYR A 758 -7.73 -9.66 -22.42
C TYR A 758 -7.96 -10.18 -23.85
N ARG A 759 -8.54 -11.37 -23.96
CA ARG A 759 -9.08 -11.91 -25.20
C ARG A 759 -10.57 -12.12 -25.01
N HIS A 760 -11.36 -11.57 -25.94
CA HIS A 760 -12.82 -11.77 -25.90
C HIS A 760 -13.13 -13.25 -26.09
N LYS A 761 -13.78 -13.85 -25.10
CA LYS A 761 -14.33 -15.20 -25.20
C LYS A 761 -15.74 -15.10 -25.78
N PRO A 762 -16.02 -15.59 -27.02
CA PRO A 762 -17.37 -15.56 -27.55
C PRO A 762 -18.30 -16.33 -26.61
N LEU A 763 -19.50 -15.80 -26.39
CA LEU A 763 -20.52 -16.51 -25.62
C LEU A 763 -20.81 -17.87 -26.29
N ARG A 764 -20.78 -18.92 -25.49
CA ARG A 764 -21.13 -20.26 -25.92
C ARG A 764 -22.60 -20.26 -26.41
N LYS A 765 -22.86 -20.93 -27.51
CA LYS A 765 -24.25 -21.09 -28.02
C LYS A 765 -25.09 -21.76 -26.95
N LEU A 766 -26.29 -21.28 -26.74
CA LEU A 766 -27.24 -21.82 -25.75
C LEU A 766 -27.44 -23.33 -25.90
N GLU A 767 -27.50 -23.78 -27.15
CA GLU A 767 -27.70 -25.21 -27.52
C GLU A 767 -26.53 -26.08 -27.03
N ALA A 768 -25.27 -25.58 -27.10
CA ALA A 768 -24.09 -26.29 -26.62
C ALA A 768 -24.08 -26.42 -25.10
N VAL A 769 -24.48 -25.34 -24.38
CA VAL A 769 -24.58 -25.34 -22.93
C VAL A 769 -25.71 -26.28 -22.46
N ALA A 770 -26.87 -26.23 -23.13
CA ALA A 770 -28.00 -27.10 -22.82
C ALA A 770 -27.67 -28.59 -23.03
N GLN A 771 -26.93 -28.91 -24.11
CA GLN A 771 -26.51 -30.29 -24.38
C GLN A 771 -25.53 -30.81 -23.30
N GLU A 772 -24.60 -29.98 -22.86
CA GLU A 772 -23.64 -30.35 -21.83
C GLU A 772 -24.30 -30.58 -20.47
N ILE A 773 -25.32 -29.78 -20.12
CA ILE A 773 -26.13 -29.99 -18.90
C ILE A 773 -26.88 -31.35 -19.00
N ILE A 774 -27.49 -31.65 -20.14
CA ILE A 774 -28.18 -32.92 -20.36
C ILE A 774 -27.21 -34.11 -20.27
N ASP A 775 -26.00 -33.96 -20.78
CA ASP A 775 -24.98 -35.02 -20.75
C ASP A 775 -24.43 -35.24 -19.35
N LEU A 776 -24.26 -34.16 -18.54
CA LEU A 776 -23.91 -34.24 -17.13
C LEU A 776 -25.01 -34.89 -16.26
N GLU A 777 -26.29 -34.56 -16.52
CA GLU A 777 -27.45 -35.21 -15.86
C GLU A 777 -27.56 -36.71 -16.16
N LYS A 778 -27.12 -37.14 -17.34
CA LYS A 778 -27.09 -38.58 -17.71
C LYS A 778 -25.92 -39.35 -17.08
N GLN A 779 -24.87 -38.64 -16.65
CA GLN A 779 -23.67 -39.23 -16.00
C GLN A 779 -23.81 -39.27 -14.45
N ALA A 780 -24.66 -38.42 -13.88
CA ALA A 780 -25.01 -38.42 -12.46
C ALA A 780 -26.13 -39.47 -12.18
#